data_4971694b555eb7ff88c2ac1aaf4bf5c3
#
_entry.id   4971694b555eb7ff88c2ac1aaf4bf5c3
#
_cell.length_a   1.000
_cell.length_b   1.000
_cell.length_c   1.000
_cell.angle_alpha   90.00
_cell.angle_beta   90.00
_cell.angle_gamma   90.00
#
_symmetry.space_group_name_H-M   'P 1'
#
loop_
_entity.id
_entity.type
_entity.pdbx_description
1 polymer ?
#
loop_
_entity_poly.entity_id
_entity_poly.type
_entity_poly.pdbx_seq_one_letter_code
_entity_poly.pdbx_strand_id
1 'polypeptide(L)'
;MTRCIAVLGPSGSGKSTLVDRLAGLEGGHPQPPTPSETRIAHFSFLGDDWTALDCPGSLEFQQQAIDALMVADAAVICVSPQPDHAVLAAPYIRLAEAAGVPHFLLVNRIDEAQAPARDMVAALQGYSRHPVVLRQIPIREEGSIVGAVDLVSERAWRYREGEPSQLIEIPGDLAEREHEARTEFLESLSDYDDWLLEELIEDREPAAGPLYALCARVLQDGRVAPAFIGSALKGNGMVRLMKALRHETPQVDALAERLGGGASAGVFLVRHRKHVGKTAYLRAFTALKPGDTLGGAPLGPLSSVGHPKPQPVPEARPGDVVAAIKSEHLEPGRLYAAQPLATPGWHVALNPVMSLGVKAASDRDDAKLSEALGKLVAEDLSLTLATDRETGAQVLAGQGAQHLRRAREVLAEEFGVQTVEAPIAPMLKETVTRKADVHYRHKKQTGGAGQFADVKLTVAAGPRGSGFVFEQKIHGGSVPRNYIPAVETGARDATERGPLGFPVVDIQVTLTDGQYHAVDSSDMAFRIAARGGVKEGLEKAAPVLLEPVYDVRFHIPSIYTGSLNPLVSSRRGQVMGFDRDPDAEGWDIFRAQLPGTALEGLINDLRSITQGVGRYEAEFDHYQELYGRDAEKMIEKRAEMLADA
;
A
#
# COMPACT_ATOMS: atom_id res chain seq x y z
N MET A 1 23.01 -20.94 12.30
CA MET A 1 22.57 -19.51 12.38
C MET A 1 21.23 -19.40 11.67
N THR A 2 20.31 -18.55 12.17
CA THR A 2 19.00 -18.38 11.54
C THR A 2 18.98 -17.08 10.75
N ARG A 3 18.67 -17.14 9.46
CA ARG A 3 18.54 -15.99 8.56
C ARG A 3 17.14 -15.90 7.95
N CYS A 4 16.70 -14.69 7.67
CA CYS A 4 15.41 -14.42 7.05
C CYS A 4 15.60 -13.56 5.79
N ILE A 5 15.07 -14.02 4.67
CA ILE A 5 15.10 -13.28 3.40
C ILE A 5 13.68 -12.96 2.92
N ALA A 6 13.48 -11.74 2.42
CA ALA A 6 12.27 -11.38 1.69
C ALA A 6 12.48 -11.66 0.19
N VAL A 7 11.58 -12.44 -0.42
CA VAL A 7 11.62 -12.72 -1.86
C VAL A 7 10.58 -11.85 -2.56
N LEU A 8 11.06 -10.88 -3.32
CA LEU A 8 10.28 -9.81 -3.95
C LEU A 8 10.33 -9.91 -5.48
N GLY A 9 9.49 -9.15 -6.14
CA GLY A 9 9.47 -9.02 -7.60
C GLY A 9 8.07 -9.14 -8.19
N PRO A 10 7.88 -8.83 -9.47
CA PRO A 10 6.56 -8.81 -10.12
C PRO A 10 5.90 -10.18 -10.19
N SER A 11 4.58 -10.18 -10.42
CA SER A 11 3.85 -11.42 -10.69
C SER A 11 4.45 -12.13 -11.90
N GLY A 12 4.58 -13.46 -11.79
CA GLY A 12 5.16 -14.27 -12.88
C GLY A 12 6.69 -14.25 -12.99
N SER A 13 7.45 -13.51 -12.14
CA SER A 13 8.92 -13.52 -12.15
C SER A 13 9.54 -14.84 -11.65
N GLY A 14 8.74 -15.72 -11.07
CA GLY A 14 9.20 -17.03 -10.57
C GLY A 14 9.66 -17.05 -9.12
N LYS A 15 9.25 -16.08 -8.29
CA LYS A 15 9.56 -16.01 -6.85
C LYS A 15 9.24 -17.28 -6.09
N SER A 16 7.98 -17.75 -6.19
CA SER A 16 7.55 -18.95 -5.47
C SER A 16 8.30 -20.19 -5.93
N THR A 17 8.60 -20.30 -7.23
CA THR A 17 9.46 -21.35 -7.78
C THR A 17 10.89 -21.26 -7.24
N LEU A 18 11.40 -20.03 -7.08
CA LEU A 18 12.70 -19.80 -6.44
C LEU A 18 12.70 -20.32 -5.00
N VAL A 19 11.71 -19.90 -4.18
CA VAL A 19 11.61 -20.36 -2.78
C VAL A 19 11.50 -21.87 -2.69
N ASP A 20 10.68 -22.50 -3.53
CA ASP A 20 10.54 -23.96 -3.57
C ASP A 20 11.87 -24.64 -3.94
N ARG A 21 12.60 -24.06 -4.89
CA ARG A 21 13.89 -24.61 -5.31
C ARG A 21 14.97 -24.45 -4.25
N LEU A 22 15.04 -23.28 -3.58
CA LEU A 22 16.01 -23.05 -2.49
C LEU A 22 15.73 -24.00 -1.32
N ALA A 23 14.47 -24.12 -0.92
CA ALA A 23 14.07 -25.06 0.14
C ALA A 23 14.38 -26.52 -0.23
N GLY A 24 14.15 -26.89 -1.49
CA GLY A 24 14.39 -28.24 -2.00
C GLY A 24 15.86 -28.65 -2.13
N LEU A 25 16.83 -27.73 -1.98
CA LEU A 25 18.27 -28.06 -2.09
C LEU A 25 18.73 -29.11 -1.07
N GLU A 26 18.16 -29.12 0.13
CA GLU A 26 18.42 -30.11 1.19
C GLU A 26 17.13 -30.85 1.61
N GLY A 27 16.17 -31.00 0.67
CA GLY A 27 14.97 -31.83 0.87
C GLY A 27 13.82 -31.17 1.61
N GLY A 28 13.81 -29.82 1.73
CA GLY A 28 12.68 -29.09 2.26
C GLY A 28 11.49 -29.07 1.29
N HIS A 29 10.28 -29.07 1.84
CA HIS A 29 9.02 -29.03 1.09
C HIS A 29 8.10 -27.95 1.67
N PRO A 30 8.22 -26.69 1.23
CA PRO A 30 7.36 -25.62 1.71
C PRO A 30 5.91 -25.82 1.27
N GLN A 31 4.97 -25.21 1.99
CA GLN A 31 3.57 -25.23 1.61
C GLN A 31 3.35 -24.53 0.25
N PRO A 32 2.29 -24.92 -0.51
CA PRO A 32 1.96 -24.25 -1.77
C PRO A 32 1.75 -22.72 -1.57
N PRO A 33 2.15 -21.89 -2.56
CA PRO A 33 1.97 -20.46 -2.47
C PRO A 33 0.49 -20.05 -2.61
N THR A 34 0.11 -19.01 -1.89
CA THR A 34 -1.16 -18.29 -2.07
C THR A 34 -0.86 -16.97 -2.78
N PRO A 35 -1.44 -16.67 -3.95
CA PRO A 35 -1.05 -15.52 -4.76
C PRO A 35 -1.22 -14.16 -4.08
N SER A 36 -2.10 -14.06 -3.08
CA SER A 36 -2.46 -12.83 -2.37
C SER A 36 -1.91 -12.74 -0.94
N GLU A 37 -1.13 -13.74 -0.50
CA GLU A 37 -0.61 -13.78 0.87
C GLU A 37 0.88 -14.10 0.89
N THR A 38 1.62 -13.46 1.82
CA THR A 38 3.01 -13.82 2.08
C THR A 38 3.10 -15.23 2.62
N ARG A 39 3.82 -16.08 1.88
CA ARG A 39 4.12 -17.45 2.28
C ARG A 39 5.41 -17.48 3.09
N ILE A 40 5.41 -18.19 4.20
CA ILE A 40 6.58 -18.41 5.05
C ILE A 40 7.12 -19.81 4.74
N ALA A 41 8.34 -19.89 4.22
CA ALA A 41 9.03 -21.15 3.96
C ALA A 41 10.25 -21.27 4.87
N HIS A 42 10.32 -22.36 5.64
CA HIS A 42 11.46 -22.67 6.51
C HIS A 42 12.24 -23.84 5.94
N PHE A 43 13.57 -23.72 5.88
CA PHE A 43 14.46 -24.75 5.35
C PHE A 43 15.88 -24.60 5.92
N SER A 44 16.71 -25.63 5.74
CA SER A 44 18.13 -25.59 6.10
C SER A 44 19.01 -25.59 4.85
N PHE A 45 20.19 -24.99 4.95
CA PHE A 45 21.21 -25.08 3.90
C PHE A 45 22.61 -24.99 4.51
N LEU A 46 23.44 -26.00 4.29
CA LEU A 46 24.80 -26.14 4.83
C LEU A 46 24.89 -25.90 6.35
N GLY A 47 23.91 -26.42 7.10
CA GLY A 47 23.85 -26.33 8.55
C GLY A 47 23.35 -24.99 9.11
N ASP A 48 22.97 -24.05 8.26
CA ASP A 48 22.28 -22.82 8.68
C ASP A 48 20.77 -22.95 8.44
N ASP A 49 19.95 -22.39 9.33
CA ASP A 49 18.50 -22.32 9.22
C ASP A 49 18.08 -21.05 8.46
N TRP A 50 17.13 -21.20 7.57
CA TRP A 50 16.64 -20.13 6.70
C TRP A 50 15.12 -20.01 6.77
N THR A 51 14.66 -18.78 6.78
CA THR A 51 13.25 -18.46 6.51
C THR A 51 13.16 -17.57 5.27
N ALA A 52 12.38 -17.98 4.28
CA ALA A 52 12.04 -17.14 3.13
C ALA A 52 10.61 -16.63 3.25
N LEU A 53 10.43 -15.32 3.13
CA LEU A 53 9.14 -14.64 3.05
C LEU A 53 8.83 -14.40 1.56
N ASP A 54 8.06 -15.29 0.95
CA ASP A 54 7.64 -15.22 -0.46
C ASP A 54 6.46 -14.24 -0.58
N CYS A 55 6.75 -13.00 -0.92
CA CYS A 55 5.76 -11.93 -0.96
C CYS A 55 4.94 -11.93 -2.26
N PRO A 56 3.66 -11.56 -2.22
CA PRO A 56 2.84 -11.40 -3.41
C PRO A 56 3.48 -10.47 -4.43
N GLY A 57 3.37 -10.82 -5.72
CA GLY A 57 3.95 -10.03 -6.80
C GLY A 57 3.00 -8.98 -7.40
N SER A 58 1.78 -8.86 -6.93
CA SER A 58 0.88 -7.77 -7.30
C SER A 58 1.07 -6.59 -6.36
N LEU A 59 1.19 -5.39 -6.91
CA LEU A 59 1.32 -4.16 -6.11
C LEU A 59 0.08 -3.85 -5.26
N GLU A 60 -1.04 -4.51 -5.51
CA GLU A 60 -2.21 -4.43 -4.63
C GLU A 60 -1.95 -5.03 -3.24
N PHE A 61 -0.94 -5.89 -3.11
CA PHE A 61 -0.51 -6.52 -1.85
C PHE A 61 0.88 -6.03 -1.40
N GLN A 62 1.34 -4.88 -1.91
CA GLN A 62 2.69 -4.36 -1.65
C GLN A 62 2.94 -4.08 -0.16
N GLN A 63 1.90 -3.81 0.64
CA GLN A 63 2.03 -3.65 2.09
C GLN A 63 2.71 -4.86 2.74
N GLN A 64 2.41 -6.07 2.28
CA GLN A 64 3.03 -7.28 2.81
C GLN A 64 4.54 -7.36 2.49
N ALA A 65 4.98 -6.79 1.38
CA ALA A 65 6.41 -6.68 1.07
C ALA A 65 7.09 -5.64 1.98
N ILE A 66 6.43 -4.51 2.26
CA ILE A 66 6.92 -3.50 3.21
C ILE A 66 7.09 -4.12 4.60
N ASP A 67 6.08 -4.84 5.07
CA ASP A 67 6.10 -5.50 6.39
C ASP A 67 7.17 -6.61 6.46
N ALA A 68 7.36 -7.38 5.38
CA ALA A 68 8.39 -8.40 5.29
C ALA A 68 9.81 -7.83 5.32
N LEU A 69 10.06 -6.69 4.65
CA LEU A 69 11.37 -6.02 4.66
C LEU A 69 11.77 -5.52 6.06
N MET A 70 10.80 -5.22 6.93
CA MET A 70 11.08 -4.82 8.31
C MET A 70 11.76 -5.93 9.12
N VAL A 71 11.54 -7.19 8.77
CA VAL A 71 12.06 -8.34 9.52
C VAL A 71 13.09 -9.16 8.72
N ALA A 72 13.37 -8.82 7.47
CA ALA A 72 14.31 -9.54 6.62
C ALA A 72 15.75 -9.03 6.82
N ASP A 73 16.72 -9.94 6.82
CA ASP A 73 18.16 -9.61 6.82
C ASP A 73 18.59 -9.07 5.46
N ALA A 74 18.05 -9.67 4.40
CA ALA A 74 18.26 -9.26 3.02
C ALA A 74 17.01 -9.53 2.17
N ALA A 75 16.95 -8.90 0.99
CA ALA A 75 15.93 -9.18 -0.01
C ALA A 75 16.53 -9.87 -1.24
N VAL A 76 15.75 -10.72 -1.90
CA VAL A 76 16.04 -11.26 -3.23
C VAL A 76 14.96 -10.77 -4.18
N ILE A 77 15.32 -9.90 -5.10
CA ILE A 77 14.40 -9.34 -6.09
C ILE A 77 14.51 -10.18 -7.37
N CYS A 78 13.46 -10.95 -7.62
CA CYS A 78 13.39 -11.84 -8.78
C CYS A 78 12.85 -11.10 -9.99
N VAL A 79 13.63 -11.03 -11.06
CA VAL A 79 13.30 -10.31 -12.30
C VAL A 79 13.28 -11.23 -13.50
N SER A 80 12.54 -10.85 -14.52
CA SER A 80 12.48 -11.55 -15.81
C SER A 80 13.74 -11.23 -16.64
N PRO A 81 14.17 -12.09 -17.57
CA PRO A 81 15.41 -11.89 -18.34
C PRO A 81 15.24 -10.92 -19.55
N GLN A 82 14.14 -10.21 -19.64
CA GLN A 82 13.88 -9.23 -20.70
C GLN A 82 14.18 -7.80 -20.18
N PRO A 83 15.07 -7.03 -20.84
CA PRO A 83 15.37 -5.66 -20.43
C PRO A 83 14.15 -4.74 -20.32
N ASP A 84 13.19 -4.86 -21.23
CA ASP A 84 11.94 -4.08 -21.22
C ASP A 84 11.08 -4.35 -19.95
N HIS A 85 11.31 -5.46 -19.27
CA HIS A 85 10.64 -5.81 -18.02
C HIS A 85 11.38 -5.33 -16.77
N ALA A 86 12.53 -4.66 -16.90
CA ALA A 86 13.24 -4.11 -15.75
C ALA A 86 12.37 -3.12 -14.94
N VAL A 87 11.53 -2.36 -15.65
CA VAL A 87 10.56 -1.44 -15.04
C VAL A 87 9.62 -2.13 -14.04
N LEU A 88 9.29 -3.40 -14.23
CA LEU A 88 8.42 -4.15 -13.31
C LEU A 88 9.13 -4.46 -11.98
N ALA A 89 10.46 -4.47 -11.95
CA ALA A 89 11.25 -4.63 -10.73
C ALA A 89 11.43 -3.32 -9.96
N ALA A 90 11.29 -2.17 -10.62
CA ALA A 90 11.53 -0.85 -10.07
C ALA A 90 10.83 -0.58 -8.72
N PRO A 91 9.53 -0.95 -8.50
CA PRO A 91 8.88 -0.75 -7.20
C PRO A 91 9.56 -1.51 -6.05
N TYR A 92 10.10 -2.69 -6.32
CA TYR A 92 10.74 -3.54 -5.32
C TYR A 92 12.17 -3.10 -5.00
N ILE A 93 12.92 -2.63 -6.01
CA ILE A 93 14.25 -2.02 -5.84
C ILE A 93 14.08 -0.77 -4.97
N ARG A 94 13.14 0.13 -5.35
CA ARG A 94 12.82 1.32 -4.56
C ARG A 94 12.50 1.00 -3.11
N LEU A 95 11.68 -0.01 -2.84
CA LEU A 95 11.33 -0.41 -1.48
C LEU A 95 12.53 -0.91 -0.68
N ALA A 96 13.36 -1.77 -1.26
CA ALA A 96 14.53 -2.31 -0.60
C ALA A 96 15.54 -1.21 -0.27
N GLU A 97 15.78 -0.27 -1.20
CA GLU A 97 16.65 0.89 -1.02
C GLU A 97 16.12 1.86 0.03
N ALA A 98 14.82 2.19 0.00
CA ALA A 98 14.19 3.05 0.99
C ALA A 98 14.25 2.44 2.41
N ALA A 99 14.14 1.12 2.50
CA ALA A 99 14.25 0.38 3.76
C ALA A 99 15.70 0.17 4.22
N GLY A 100 16.68 0.52 3.41
CA GLY A 100 18.09 0.22 3.67
C GLY A 100 18.36 -1.28 3.80
N VAL A 101 17.57 -2.12 3.12
CA VAL A 101 17.73 -3.58 3.18
C VAL A 101 18.73 -4.02 2.11
N PRO A 102 19.82 -4.72 2.48
CA PRO A 102 20.72 -5.34 1.52
C PRO A 102 19.94 -6.22 0.55
N HIS A 103 20.13 -6.05 -0.76
CA HIS A 103 19.33 -6.79 -1.71
C HIS A 103 20.12 -7.36 -2.87
N PHE A 104 19.71 -8.53 -3.31
CA PHE A 104 20.25 -9.28 -4.43
C PHE A 104 19.25 -9.20 -5.58
N LEU A 105 19.73 -8.98 -6.79
CA LEU A 105 18.91 -9.10 -8.00
C LEU A 105 19.13 -10.50 -8.60
N LEU A 106 18.05 -11.23 -8.86
CA LEU A 106 18.11 -12.50 -9.57
C LEU A 106 17.44 -12.35 -10.94
N VAL A 107 18.22 -12.34 -12.00
CA VAL A 107 17.70 -12.49 -13.36
C VAL A 107 17.34 -13.95 -13.56
N ASN A 108 16.07 -14.26 -13.34
CA ASN A 108 15.51 -15.60 -13.39
C ASN A 108 15.12 -15.98 -14.83
N ARG A 109 14.89 -17.27 -15.08
CA ARG A 109 14.58 -17.82 -16.42
C ARG A 109 15.62 -17.45 -17.45
N ILE A 110 16.88 -17.48 -17.06
CA ILE A 110 17.98 -17.09 -17.94
C ILE A 110 18.06 -17.97 -19.20
N ASP A 111 17.49 -19.17 -19.14
CA ASP A 111 17.31 -20.08 -20.28
C ASP A 111 16.36 -19.54 -21.36
N GLU A 112 15.50 -18.58 -21.04
CA GLU A 112 14.60 -17.87 -21.96
C GLU A 112 15.21 -16.54 -22.46
N ALA A 113 16.41 -16.14 -21.98
CA ALA A 113 17.02 -14.86 -22.29
C ALA A 113 17.48 -14.77 -23.75
N GLN A 114 16.96 -13.78 -24.46
CA GLN A 114 17.39 -13.43 -25.82
C GLN A 114 18.48 -12.35 -25.81
N ALA A 115 18.39 -11.41 -24.86
CA ALA A 115 19.36 -10.33 -24.69
C ALA A 115 20.60 -10.77 -23.90
N PRO A 116 21.74 -10.10 -24.06
CA PRO A 116 22.91 -10.25 -23.18
C PRO A 116 22.56 -9.90 -21.72
N ALA A 117 23.20 -10.59 -20.75
CA ALA A 117 22.98 -10.31 -19.32
C ALA A 117 23.36 -8.86 -18.94
N ARG A 118 24.37 -8.28 -19.60
CA ARG A 118 24.78 -6.88 -19.41
C ARG A 118 23.65 -5.88 -19.74
N ASP A 119 22.85 -6.16 -20.78
CA ASP A 119 21.77 -5.28 -21.20
C ASP A 119 20.65 -5.29 -20.14
N MET A 120 20.43 -6.45 -19.50
CA MET A 120 19.50 -6.55 -18.37
C MET A 120 20.00 -5.78 -17.15
N VAL A 121 21.30 -5.88 -16.83
CA VAL A 121 21.92 -5.12 -15.74
C VAL A 121 21.83 -3.61 -16.01
N ALA A 122 22.15 -3.17 -17.24
CA ALA A 122 22.02 -1.76 -17.64
C ALA A 122 20.58 -1.24 -17.54
N ALA A 123 19.59 -2.07 -17.90
CA ALA A 123 18.18 -1.71 -17.74
C ALA A 123 17.77 -1.60 -16.27
N LEU A 124 18.24 -2.50 -15.40
CA LEU A 124 17.99 -2.45 -13.95
C LEU A 124 18.69 -1.26 -13.28
N GLN A 125 19.90 -0.89 -13.75
CA GLN A 125 20.63 0.28 -13.24
C GLN A 125 19.81 1.57 -13.36
N GLY A 126 18.97 1.70 -14.38
CA GLY A 126 18.07 2.85 -14.54
C GLY A 126 17.04 3.02 -13.43
N TYR A 127 16.90 2.06 -12.51
CA TYR A 127 15.95 2.07 -11.38
C TYR A 127 16.62 1.86 -10.02
N SER A 128 17.95 1.76 -9.98
CA SER A 128 18.72 1.58 -8.74
C SER A 128 19.64 2.78 -8.52
N ARG A 129 19.66 3.30 -7.29
CA ARG A 129 20.61 4.33 -6.85
C ARG A 129 22.02 3.79 -6.68
N HIS A 130 22.12 2.48 -6.42
CA HIS A 130 23.37 1.80 -6.19
C HIS A 130 23.84 1.13 -7.47
N PRO A 131 25.15 1.04 -7.72
CA PRO A 131 25.67 0.26 -8.83
C PRO A 131 25.11 -1.17 -8.83
N VAL A 132 24.52 -1.57 -9.94
CA VAL A 132 24.10 -2.95 -10.18
C VAL A 132 25.26 -3.72 -10.76
N VAL A 133 25.84 -4.61 -9.97
CA VAL A 133 27.08 -5.29 -10.31
C VAL A 133 26.84 -6.74 -10.69
N LEU A 134 27.12 -7.09 -11.94
CA LEU A 134 26.98 -8.47 -12.42
C LEU A 134 28.02 -9.39 -11.74
N ARG A 135 27.55 -10.48 -11.13
CA ARG A 135 28.39 -11.45 -10.40
C ARG A 135 28.76 -12.67 -11.26
N GLN A 136 28.11 -12.83 -12.39
CA GLN A 136 28.26 -14.01 -13.24
C GLN A 136 28.09 -13.64 -14.70
N ILE A 137 28.90 -14.22 -15.58
CA ILE A 137 28.65 -14.17 -17.03
C ILE A 137 28.12 -15.51 -17.53
N PRO A 138 27.14 -15.50 -18.47
CA PRO A 138 26.58 -16.73 -19.00
C PRO A 138 27.52 -17.41 -19.99
N ILE A 139 27.63 -18.76 -19.91
CA ILE A 139 28.24 -19.61 -20.94
C ILE A 139 27.14 -19.97 -21.93
N ARG A 140 27.35 -19.69 -23.21
CA ARG A 140 26.38 -19.99 -24.27
C ARG A 140 26.91 -21.04 -25.22
N GLU A 141 26.08 -22.02 -25.55
CA GLU A 141 26.32 -22.99 -26.64
C GLU A 141 25.09 -22.97 -27.55
N GLU A 142 25.30 -22.85 -28.85
CA GLU A 142 24.21 -22.82 -29.84
C GLU A 142 23.07 -21.85 -29.52
N GLY A 143 23.42 -20.69 -28.94
CA GLY A 143 22.43 -19.65 -28.53
C GLY A 143 21.76 -19.87 -27.17
N SER A 144 21.90 -21.07 -26.58
CA SER A 144 21.32 -21.40 -25.27
C SER A 144 22.33 -21.18 -24.14
N ILE A 145 21.86 -20.74 -22.96
CA ILE A 145 22.72 -20.59 -21.79
C ILE A 145 22.84 -21.94 -21.09
N VAL A 146 24.05 -22.52 -21.12
CA VAL A 146 24.38 -23.85 -20.58
C VAL A 146 25.18 -23.80 -19.30
N GLY A 147 25.58 -22.59 -18.84
CA GLY A 147 26.41 -22.45 -17.64
C GLY A 147 26.63 -20.99 -17.28
N ALA A 148 27.49 -20.76 -16.30
CA ALA A 148 27.96 -19.43 -15.93
C ALA A 148 29.37 -19.46 -15.35
N VAL A 149 30.13 -18.38 -15.54
CA VAL A 149 31.40 -18.11 -14.87
C VAL A 149 31.13 -17.13 -13.72
N ASP A 150 31.65 -17.44 -12.55
CA ASP A 150 31.57 -16.59 -11.36
C ASP A 150 32.77 -15.64 -11.34
N LEU A 151 32.52 -14.34 -11.36
CA LEU A 151 33.54 -13.30 -11.48
C LEU A 151 34.38 -13.09 -10.21
N VAL A 152 33.98 -13.61 -9.05
CA VAL A 152 34.77 -13.53 -7.82
C VAL A 152 35.79 -14.66 -7.74
N SER A 153 35.37 -15.88 -8.09
CA SER A 153 36.21 -17.07 -7.96
C SER A 153 36.81 -17.57 -9.26
N GLU A 154 36.50 -16.94 -10.41
CA GLU A 154 36.94 -17.33 -11.76
C GLU A 154 36.68 -18.80 -12.06
N ARG A 155 35.53 -19.31 -11.57
CA ARG A 155 35.15 -20.69 -11.79
C ARG A 155 33.95 -20.78 -12.71
N ALA A 156 34.08 -21.63 -13.73
CA ALA A 156 33.04 -21.92 -14.69
C ALA A 156 32.22 -23.15 -14.27
N TRP A 157 30.90 -23.01 -14.34
CA TRP A 157 29.96 -24.06 -13.97
C TRP A 157 29.04 -24.36 -15.13
N ARG A 158 29.01 -25.63 -15.57
CA ARG A 158 28.05 -26.13 -16.56
C ARG A 158 26.81 -26.64 -15.86
N TYR A 159 25.64 -26.16 -16.26
CA TYR A 159 24.37 -26.57 -15.72
C TYR A 159 24.03 -27.98 -16.17
N ARG A 160 23.39 -28.75 -15.28
CA ARG A 160 22.87 -30.09 -15.55
C ARG A 160 21.43 -30.16 -15.08
N GLU A 161 20.55 -30.68 -15.91
CA GLU A 161 19.15 -30.83 -15.56
C GLU A 161 18.98 -31.95 -14.50
N GLY A 162 18.40 -31.60 -13.35
CA GLY A 162 18.17 -32.52 -12.23
C GLY A 162 19.42 -32.92 -11.44
N GLU A 163 20.60 -32.44 -11.78
CA GLU A 163 21.86 -32.78 -11.11
C GLU A 163 22.62 -31.49 -10.67
N PRO A 164 23.55 -31.60 -9.71
CA PRO A 164 24.45 -30.48 -9.38
C PRO A 164 25.26 -30.02 -10.59
N SER A 165 25.43 -28.69 -10.73
CA SER A 165 26.25 -28.11 -11.79
C SER A 165 27.68 -28.62 -11.74
N GLN A 166 28.27 -28.91 -12.89
CA GLN A 166 29.63 -29.41 -13.01
C GLN A 166 30.62 -28.25 -13.11
N LEU A 167 31.71 -28.33 -12.33
CA LEU A 167 32.86 -27.46 -12.51
C LEU A 167 33.59 -27.81 -13.82
N ILE A 168 33.84 -26.81 -14.66
CA ILE A 168 34.58 -26.93 -15.93
C ILE A 168 35.68 -25.88 -16.00
N GLU A 169 36.58 -26.00 -16.93
CA GLU A 169 37.50 -24.92 -17.32
C GLU A 169 36.74 -23.82 -18.05
N ILE A 170 37.21 -22.56 -17.95
CA ILE A 170 36.61 -21.45 -18.68
C ILE A 170 36.78 -21.73 -20.19
N PRO A 171 35.70 -21.74 -20.99
CA PRO A 171 35.80 -21.93 -22.42
C PRO A 171 36.71 -20.87 -23.07
N GLY A 172 37.59 -21.29 -23.94
CA GLY A 172 38.60 -20.40 -24.53
C GLY A 172 38.03 -19.22 -25.33
N ASP A 173 36.86 -19.40 -25.95
CA ASP A 173 36.09 -18.37 -26.64
C ASP A 173 35.41 -17.35 -25.68
N LEU A 174 35.37 -17.65 -24.38
CA LEU A 174 34.80 -16.79 -23.36
C LEU A 174 35.86 -16.05 -22.53
N ALA A 175 37.13 -16.44 -22.61
CA ALA A 175 38.20 -15.93 -21.76
C ALA A 175 38.38 -14.39 -21.87
N GLU A 176 38.32 -13.83 -23.07
CA GLU A 176 38.43 -12.38 -23.28
C GLU A 176 37.24 -11.63 -22.65
N ARG A 177 36.01 -12.14 -22.82
CA ARG A 177 34.80 -11.55 -22.23
C ARG A 177 34.76 -11.71 -20.73
N GLU A 178 35.30 -12.79 -20.21
CA GLU A 178 35.44 -13.02 -18.77
C GLU A 178 36.38 -12.00 -18.16
N HIS A 179 37.53 -11.81 -18.77
CA HIS A 179 38.53 -10.83 -18.35
C HIS A 179 37.95 -9.39 -18.35
N GLU A 180 37.27 -8.99 -19.43
CA GLU A 180 36.59 -7.68 -19.50
C GLU A 180 35.56 -7.52 -18.38
N ALA A 181 34.66 -8.48 -18.22
CA ALA A 181 33.62 -8.43 -17.21
C ALA A 181 34.17 -8.45 -15.78
N ARG A 182 35.27 -9.18 -15.56
CA ARG A 182 35.98 -9.19 -14.29
C ARG A 182 36.63 -7.84 -13.99
N THR A 183 37.27 -7.23 -15.00
CA THR A 183 37.85 -5.90 -14.85
C THR A 183 36.79 -4.87 -14.48
N GLU A 184 35.68 -4.80 -15.21
CA GLU A 184 34.53 -3.94 -14.87
C GLU A 184 33.97 -4.18 -13.45
N PHE A 185 33.89 -5.46 -13.06
CA PHE A 185 33.46 -5.87 -11.72
C PHE A 185 34.43 -5.36 -10.64
N LEU A 186 35.75 -5.54 -10.82
CA LEU A 186 36.77 -5.10 -9.87
C LEU A 186 36.84 -3.57 -9.78
N GLU A 187 36.82 -2.88 -10.93
CA GLU A 187 36.76 -1.41 -10.99
C GLU A 187 35.53 -0.87 -10.22
N SER A 188 34.35 -1.47 -10.40
CA SER A 188 33.14 -1.06 -9.68
C SER A 188 33.25 -1.23 -8.16
N LEU A 189 34.10 -2.13 -7.67
CA LEU A 189 34.32 -2.35 -6.24
C LEU A 189 35.48 -1.54 -5.68
N SER A 190 36.46 -1.14 -6.51
CA SER A 190 37.66 -0.41 -6.06
C SER A 190 37.33 0.98 -5.52
N ASP A 191 36.19 1.57 -5.91
CA ASP A 191 35.70 2.84 -5.33
C ASP A 191 35.36 2.74 -3.84
N TYR A 192 35.26 1.52 -3.31
CA TYR A 192 34.85 1.26 -1.92
C TYR A 192 35.95 0.63 -1.05
N ASP A 193 37.16 0.39 -1.60
CA ASP A 193 38.23 -0.27 -0.87
C ASP A 193 39.61 0.05 -1.41
N ASP A 194 40.44 0.72 -0.59
CA ASP A 194 41.78 1.14 -0.96
C ASP A 194 42.69 -0.05 -1.26
N TRP A 195 42.53 -1.19 -0.59
CA TRP A 195 43.32 -2.41 -0.89
C TRP A 195 43.06 -2.88 -2.32
N LEU A 196 41.80 -2.94 -2.76
CA LEU A 196 41.47 -3.37 -4.10
C LEU A 196 42.00 -2.37 -5.16
N LEU A 197 41.88 -1.07 -4.86
CA LEU A 197 42.41 -0.02 -5.71
C LEU A 197 43.96 -0.15 -5.88
N GLU A 198 44.68 -0.42 -4.79
CA GLU A 198 46.14 -0.65 -4.83
C GLU A 198 46.50 -1.90 -5.66
N GLU A 199 45.77 -3.02 -5.49
CA GLU A 199 45.98 -4.23 -6.27
C GLU A 199 45.81 -3.96 -7.78
N LEU A 200 44.78 -3.19 -8.17
CA LEU A 200 44.52 -2.84 -9.57
C LEU A 200 45.57 -1.88 -10.14
N ILE A 201 46.01 -0.89 -9.36
CA ILE A 201 47.07 0.05 -9.79
C ILE A 201 48.40 -0.69 -10.01
N GLU A 202 48.68 -1.70 -9.22
CA GLU A 202 49.91 -2.49 -9.32
C GLU A 202 49.82 -3.68 -10.29
N ASP A 203 48.69 -3.76 -11.04
CA ASP A 203 48.39 -4.84 -11.99
C ASP A 203 48.48 -6.24 -11.36
N ARG A 204 48.02 -6.38 -10.11
CA ARG A 204 47.99 -7.64 -9.37
C ARG A 204 46.58 -8.23 -9.37
N GLU A 205 46.49 -9.55 -9.47
CA GLU A 205 45.22 -10.26 -9.38
C GLU A 205 44.79 -10.33 -7.91
N PRO A 206 43.59 -9.76 -7.54
CA PRO A 206 43.10 -9.82 -6.18
C PRO A 206 42.73 -11.25 -5.75
N ALA A 207 43.15 -11.66 -4.57
CA ALA A 207 42.80 -12.98 -4.04
C ALA A 207 41.28 -13.09 -3.76
N ALA A 208 40.68 -14.23 -4.09
CA ALA A 208 39.24 -14.45 -3.98
C ALA A 208 38.68 -14.29 -2.54
N GLY A 209 39.46 -14.65 -1.52
CA GLY A 209 39.03 -14.56 -0.11
C GLY A 209 38.74 -13.12 0.34
N PRO A 210 39.69 -12.17 0.26
CA PRO A 210 39.45 -10.75 0.51
C PRO A 210 38.35 -10.15 -0.37
N LEU A 211 38.26 -10.57 -1.65
CA LEU A 211 37.24 -10.10 -2.56
C LEU A 211 35.82 -10.53 -2.13
N TYR A 212 35.62 -11.76 -1.62
CA TYR A 212 34.34 -12.17 -1.03
C TYR A 212 34.00 -11.34 0.22
N ALA A 213 34.98 -11.03 1.06
CA ALA A 213 34.76 -10.20 2.24
C ALA A 213 34.36 -8.76 1.85
N LEU A 214 35.00 -8.21 0.80
CA LEU A 214 34.64 -6.91 0.25
C LEU A 214 33.20 -6.92 -0.31
N CYS A 215 32.85 -7.92 -1.12
CA CYS A 215 31.47 -8.07 -1.64
C CYS A 215 30.42 -8.08 -0.52
N ALA A 216 30.69 -8.81 0.56
CA ALA A 216 29.78 -8.85 1.72
C ALA A 216 29.66 -7.48 2.38
N ARG A 217 30.77 -6.77 2.61
CA ARG A 217 30.78 -5.45 3.22
C ARG A 217 30.04 -4.42 2.39
N VAL A 218 30.33 -4.29 1.10
CA VAL A 218 29.69 -3.28 0.24
C VAL A 218 28.18 -3.53 0.04
N LEU A 219 27.75 -4.79 0.05
CA LEU A 219 26.34 -5.15 0.07
C LEU A 219 25.67 -4.74 1.38
N GLN A 220 26.26 -5.09 2.53
CA GLN A 220 25.72 -4.79 3.86
C GLN A 220 25.67 -3.29 4.14
N ASP A 221 26.64 -2.54 3.61
CA ASP A 221 26.68 -1.08 3.66
C ASP A 221 25.69 -0.41 2.69
N GLY A 222 24.96 -1.20 1.89
CA GLY A 222 24.02 -0.69 0.88
C GLY A 222 24.70 0.13 -0.22
N ARG A 223 25.92 -0.25 -0.65
CA ARG A 223 26.70 0.47 -1.66
C ARG A 223 26.54 -0.11 -3.06
N VAL A 224 26.23 -1.40 -3.17
CA VAL A 224 26.08 -2.14 -4.43
C VAL A 224 24.90 -3.09 -4.37
N ALA A 225 24.26 -3.33 -5.51
CA ALA A 225 23.26 -4.37 -5.69
C ALA A 225 23.83 -5.48 -6.59
N PRO A 226 24.21 -6.65 -6.04
CA PRO A 226 24.77 -7.75 -6.86
C PRO A 226 23.68 -8.42 -7.68
N ALA A 227 23.92 -8.59 -8.98
CA ALA A 227 23.05 -9.29 -9.91
C ALA A 227 23.54 -10.71 -10.21
N PHE A 228 22.68 -11.68 -10.00
CA PHE A 228 22.89 -13.09 -10.31
C PHE A 228 21.99 -13.53 -11.46
N ILE A 229 22.44 -14.54 -12.20
CA ILE A 229 21.67 -15.17 -13.27
C ILE A 229 21.32 -16.62 -12.92
N GLY A 230 20.12 -17.06 -13.30
CA GLY A 230 19.70 -18.42 -13.02
C GLY A 230 18.34 -18.80 -13.60
N SER A 231 17.97 -20.06 -13.42
CA SER A 231 16.65 -20.58 -13.72
C SER A 231 16.15 -21.39 -12.52
N ALA A 232 15.24 -20.80 -11.75
CA ALA A 232 14.67 -21.47 -10.58
C ALA A 232 13.95 -22.77 -10.96
N LEU A 233 13.23 -22.78 -12.10
CA LEU A 233 12.52 -23.96 -12.59
C LEU A 233 13.47 -25.13 -12.87
N LYS A 234 14.60 -24.86 -13.52
CA LYS A 234 15.61 -25.89 -13.84
C LYS A 234 16.64 -26.12 -12.73
N GLY A 235 16.65 -25.27 -11.67
CA GLY A 235 17.63 -25.33 -10.57
C GLY A 235 18.98 -24.72 -10.91
N ASN A 236 19.14 -24.13 -12.10
CA ASN A 236 20.37 -23.55 -12.59
C ASN A 236 20.76 -22.27 -11.81
N GLY A 237 21.98 -22.20 -11.29
CA GLY A 237 22.48 -21.04 -10.53
C GLY A 237 22.05 -20.99 -9.05
N MET A 238 21.09 -21.81 -8.61
CA MET A 238 20.48 -21.70 -7.28
C MET A 238 21.47 -21.98 -6.13
N VAL A 239 22.34 -22.94 -6.27
CA VAL A 239 23.40 -23.23 -5.28
C VAL A 239 24.36 -22.04 -5.14
N ARG A 240 24.68 -21.37 -6.26
CA ARG A 240 25.55 -20.17 -6.23
C ARG A 240 24.86 -19.01 -5.51
N LEU A 241 23.60 -18.75 -5.82
CA LEU A 241 22.81 -17.75 -5.13
C LEU A 241 22.76 -18.04 -3.63
N MET A 242 22.46 -19.30 -3.23
CA MET A 242 22.42 -19.66 -1.80
C MET A 242 23.76 -19.52 -1.09
N LYS A 243 24.87 -19.81 -1.78
CA LYS A 243 26.22 -19.58 -1.22
C LYS A 243 26.49 -18.09 -1.05
N ALA A 244 26.13 -17.25 -2.01
CA ALA A 244 26.26 -15.80 -1.88
C ALA A 244 25.38 -15.28 -0.73
N LEU A 245 24.10 -15.66 -0.67
CA LEU A 245 23.21 -15.34 0.44
C LEU A 245 23.82 -15.75 1.79
N ARG A 246 24.38 -16.97 1.88
CA ARG A 246 24.99 -17.47 3.11
C ARG A 246 26.20 -16.66 3.58
N HIS A 247 27.02 -16.18 2.66
CA HIS A 247 28.25 -15.44 2.96
C HIS A 247 28.04 -13.94 3.12
N GLU A 248 27.11 -13.35 2.36
CA GLU A 248 26.98 -11.91 2.22
C GLU A 248 25.79 -11.32 3.00
N THR A 249 24.74 -12.12 3.30
CA THR A 249 23.60 -11.66 4.12
C THR A 249 24.04 -11.38 5.55
N PRO A 250 23.71 -10.20 6.11
CA PRO A 250 24.01 -9.87 7.49
C PRO A 250 23.28 -10.80 8.48
N GLN A 251 23.67 -10.74 9.73
CA GLN A 251 23.03 -11.46 10.83
C GLN A 251 21.94 -10.59 11.49
N VAL A 252 21.12 -11.21 12.33
CA VAL A 252 20.00 -10.57 13.02
C VAL A 252 20.41 -9.35 13.86
N ASP A 253 21.64 -9.31 14.37
CA ASP A 253 22.14 -8.17 15.15
C ASP A 253 22.26 -6.91 14.28
N ALA A 254 22.77 -7.04 13.05
CA ALA A 254 22.83 -5.93 12.10
C ALA A 254 21.42 -5.44 11.67
N LEU A 255 20.45 -6.35 11.58
CA LEU A 255 19.06 -5.97 11.39
C LEU A 255 18.52 -5.15 12.56
N ALA A 256 18.77 -5.61 13.80
CA ALA A 256 18.34 -4.89 15.00
C ALA A 256 18.95 -3.47 15.07
N GLU A 257 20.22 -3.32 14.71
CA GLU A 257 20.89 -2.01 14.61
C GLU A 257 20.27 -1.12 13.53
N ARG A 258 20.00 -1.66 12.33
CA ARG A 258 19.33 -0.95 11.24
C ARG A 258 17.95 -0.41 11.64
N LEU A 259 17.25 -1.10 12.52
CA LEU A 259 15.94 -0.71 13.05
C LEU A 259 16.04 0.25 14.25
N GLY A 260 17.23 0.78 14.57
CA GLY A 260 17.45 1.73 15.65
C GLY A 260 17.77 1.10 17.01
N GLY A 261 17.92 -0.21 17.09
CA GLY A 261 18.24 -0.96 18.29
C GLY A 261 17.07 -1.10 19.28
N GLY A 262 17.26 -1.93 20.31
CA GLY A 262 16.32 -2.07 21.42
C GLY A 262 15.04 -2.87 21.14
N ALA A 263 14.77 -3.29 19.91
CA ALA A 263 13.65 -4.14 19.60
C ALA A 263 13.94 -5.61 19.99
N SER A 264 12.97 -6.25 20.64
CA SER A 264 13.00 -7.69 20.95
C SER A 264 12.36 -8.53 19.85
N ALA A 265 11.41 -7.96 19.12
CA ALA A 265 10.74 -8.60 17.98
C ALA A 265 10.17 -7.59 16.99
N GLY A 266 10.00 -8.05 15.73
CA GLY A 266 9.21 -7.38 14.71
C GLY A 266 8.04 -8.26 14.27
N VAL A 267 6.83 -7.72 14.26
CA VAL A 267 5.61 -8.40 13.77
C VAL A 267 5.35 -7.95 12.33
N PHE A 268 5.41 -8.88 11.39
CA PHE A 268 5.26 -8.58 9.96
C PHE A 268 3.95 -9.09 9.36
N LEU A 269 3.21 -9.94 10.06
CA LEU A 269 1.97 -10.51 9.57
C LEU A 269 1.05 -10.84 10.74
N VAL A 270 -0.24 -10.54 10.61
CA VAL A 270 -1.28 -10.93 11.58
C VAL A 270 -2.41 -11.60 10.80
N ARG A 271 -2.98 -12.67 11.32
CA ARG A 271 -4.14 -13.36 10.77
C ARG A 271 -5.09 -13.82 11.85
N HIS A 272 -6.36 -13.65 11.63
CA HIS A 272 -7.39 -14.34 12.39
C HIS A 272 -7.72 -15.66 11.70
N ARG A 273 -7.43 -16.77 12.36
CA ARG A 273 -7.70 -18.11 11.83
C ARG A 273 -8.90 -18.71 12.55
N LYS A 274 -9.81 -19.29 11.77
CA LYS A 274 -10.97 -20.01 12.31
C LYS A 274 -10.50 -21.06 13.31
N HIS A 275 -11.10 -21.09 14.49
CA HIS A 275 -10.78 -21.99 15.62
C HIS A 275 -9.43 -21.75 16.33
N VAL A 276 -8.53 -20.93 15.82
CA VAL A 276 -7.25 -20.60 16.45
C VAL A 276 -7.30 -19.21 17.12
N GLY A 277 -7.97 -18.27 16.48
CA GLY A 277 -8.01 -16.87 16.87
C GLY A 277 -6.88 -16.06 16.23
N LYS A 278 -6.57 -14.91 16.81
CA LYS A 278 -5.51 -14.02 16.33
C LYS A 278 -4.15 -14.70 16.45
N THR A 279 -3.44 -14.74 15.35
CA THR A 279 -2.10 -15.29 15.21
C THR A 279 -1.19 -14.20 14.65
N ALA A 280 -0.18 -13.78 15.40
CA ALA A 280 0.82 -12.83 14.98
C ALA A 280 2.10 -13.57 14.57
N TYR A 281 2.58 -13.33 13.37
CA TYR A 281 3.85 -13.86 12.87
C TYR A 281 4.93 -12.83 13.13
N LEU A 282 5.92 -13.22 13.90
CA LEU A 282 6.99 -12.33 14.33
C LEU A 282 8.36 -12.95 14.11
N ARG A 283 9.36 -12.09 13.98
CA ARG A 283 10.76 -12.46 14.06
C ARG A 283 11.32 -12.02 15.40
N ALA A 284 11.94 -12.96 16.12
CA ALA A 284 12.61 -12.69 17.37
C ALA A 284 14.00 -12.08 17.10
N PHE A 285 14.31 -10.96 17.72
CA PHE A 285 15.66 -10.35 17.71
C PHE A 285 16.42 -10.69 18.99
N THR A 286 15.69 -11.00 20.06
CA THR A 286 16.22 -11.56 21.31
C THR A 286 15.52 -12.88 21.62
N ALA A 287 16.01 -13.64 22.60
CA ALA A 287 15.30 -14.84 23.06
C ALA A 287 13.93 -14.47 23.64
N LEU A 288 12.88 -15.18 23.24
CA LEU A 288 11.50 -14.93 23.65
C LEU A 288 10.82 -16.23 24.09
N LYS A 289 10.08 -16.18 25.20
CA LYS A 289 9.29 -17.29 25.73
C LYS A 289 7.82 -16.91 25.87
N PRO A 290 6.89 -17.89 25.80
CA PRO A 290 5.53 -17.66 26.20
C PRO A 290 5.45 -17.06 27.63
N GLY A 291 4.67 -15.99 27.78
CA GLY A 291 4.54 -15.27 29.05
C GLY A 291 5.49 -14.09 29.22
N ASP A 292 6.53 -13.93 28.40
CA ASP A 292 7.39 -12.74 28.41
C ASP A 292 6.56 -11.49 28.06
N THR A 293 6.88 -10.36 28.66
CA THR A 293 6.23 -9.09 28.32
C THR A 293 6.77 -8.56 27.00
N LEU A 294 5.90 -8.50 26.01
CA LEU A 294 6.19 -7.93 24.70
C LEU A 294 5.08 -6.94 24.35
N GLY A 295 5.41 -5.67 24.10
CA GLY A 295 4.40 -4.66 23.76
C GLY A 295 3.44 -4.30 24.89
N GLY A 296 3.85 -4.44 26.15
CA GLY A 296 3.05 -4.10 27.32
C GLY A 296 2.10 -5.21 27.82
N ALA A 297 2.10 -6.39 27.18
CA ALA A 297 1.29 -7.52 27.60
C ALA A 297 2.02 -8.86 27.46
N PRO A 298 1.56 -9.93 28.11
CA PRO A 298 2.17 -11.25 28.03
C PRO A 298 2.08 -11.84 26.62
N LEU A 299 3.19 -12.40 26.13
CA LEU A 299 3.24 -13.13 24.88
C LEU A 299 2.51 -14.47 25.02
N GLY A 300 1.62 -14.76 24.09
CA GLY A 300 0.90 -16.02 24.03
C GLY A 300 1.78 -17.21 23.67
N PRO A 301 1.22 -18.42 23.55
CA PRO A 301 1.94 -19.60 23.10
C PRO A 301 2.63 -19.39 21.76
N LEU A 302 3.87 -19.85 21.64
CA LEU A 302 4.64 -19.80 20.41
C LEU A 302 4.51 -21.13 19.64
N SER A 303 4.49 -21.01 18.31
CA SER A 303 4.40 -22.15 17.40
C SER A 303 5.36 -21.98 16.23
N SER A 304 5.86 -23.09 15.71
CA SER A 304 6.67 -23.10 14.48
C SER A 304 5.85 -22.68 13.26
N VAL A 305 6.53 -22.12 12.25
CA VAL A 305 5.94 -21.64 10.99
C VAL A 305 6.58 -22.37 9.80
N GLY A 306 5.92 -22.32 8.64
CA GLY A 306 6.46 -22.92 7.40
C GLY A 306 6.39 -24.44 7.34
N HIS A 307 5.85 -25.11 8.35
CA HIS A 307 5.66 -26.55 8.40
C HIS A 307 4.18 -26.93 8.21
N PRO A 308 3.89 -28.11 7.62
CA PRO A 308 2.50 -28.57 7.42
C PRO A 308 1.70 -28.71 8.73
N LYS A 309 2.39 -29.03 9.84
CA LYS A 309 1.81 -29.11 11.18
C LYS A 309 2.61 -28.21 12.12
N PRO A 310 2.00 -27.09 12.59
CA PRO A 310 2.62 -26.24 13.59
C PRO A 310 2.98 -27.04 14.86
N GLN A 311 4.20 -26.80 15.39
CA GLN A 311 4.68 -27.43 16.62
C GLN A 311 4.86 -26.35 17.69
N PRO A 312 4.54 -26.65 18.95
CA PRO A 312 4.83 -25.73 20.05
C PRO A 312 6.33 -25.40 20.12
N VAL A 313 6.67 -24.13 20.28
CA VAL A 313 8.03 -23.64 20.45
C VAL A 313 8.17 -23.14 21.88
N PRO A 314 8.99 -23.78 22.72
CA PRO A 314 9.16 -23.38 24.13
C PRO A 314 9.93 -22.05 24.27
N GLU A 315 10.82 -21.76 23.34
CA GLU A 315 11.63 -20.56 23.29
C GLU A 315 12.02 -20.25 21.83
N ALA A 316 11.74 -19.05 21.36
CA ALA A 316 12.27 -18.53 20.11
C ALA A 316 13.66 -17.95 20.34
N ARG A 317 14.64 -18.38 19.55
CA ARG A 317 16.02 -17.86 19.59
C ARG A 317 16.13 -16.59 18.75
N PRO A 318 17.15 -15.74 18.96
CA PRO A 318 17.42 -14.63 18.06
C PRO A 318 17.53 -15.09 16.60
N GLY A 319 16.76 -14.45 15.71
CA GLY A 319 16.67 -14.79 14.31
C GLY A 319 15.50 -15.73 13.93
N ASP A 320 14.90 -16.44 14.88
CA ASP A 320 13.79 -17.34 14.60
C ASP A 320 12.54 -16.57 14.20
N VAL A 321 11.79 -17.11 13.22
CA VAL A 321 10.46 -16.66 12.84
C VAL A 321 9.44 -17.63 13.43
N VAL A 322 8.52 -17.10 14.24
CA VAL A 322 7.51 -17.89 14.95
C VAL A 322 6.13 -17.25 14.87
N ALA A 323 5.10 -18.03 15.15
CA ALA A 323 3.73 -17.56 15.33
C ALA A 323 3.40 -17.45 16.82
N ALA A 324 2.96 -16.27 17.27
CA ALA A 324 2.42 -16.03 18.60
C ALA A 324 0.89 -16.11 18.54
N ILE A 325 0.31 -17.10 19.24
CA ILE A 325 -1.13 -17.40 19.22
C ILE A 325 -1.80 -16.66 20.37
N LYS A 326 -3.00 -16.09 20.14
CA LYS A 326 -3.79 -15.34 21.14
C LYS A 326 -3.05 -14.16 21.77
N SER A 327 -2.20 -13.49 21.00
CA SER A 327 -1.51 -12.25 21.40
C SER A 327 -2.26 -11.07 20.79
N GLU A 328 -3.39 -10.70 21.39
CA GLU A 328 -4.36 -9.72 20.82
C GLU A 328 -3.78 -8.31 20.65
N HIS A 329 -2.77 -7.95 21.47
CA HIS A 329 -2.10 -6.65 21.45
C HIS A 329 -1.05 -6.48 20.34
N LEU A 330 -0.66 -7.57 19.67
CA LEU A 330 0.34 -7.50 18.59
C LEU A 330 -0.32 -7.10 17.27
N GLU A 331 0.25 -6.10 16.60
CA GLU A 331 -0.21 -5.53 15.33
C GLU A 331 0.82 -5.76 14.22
N PRO A 332 0.42 -5.90 12.95
CA PRO A 332 1.36 -6.03 11.84
C PRO A 332 2.16 -4.74 11.65
N GLY A 333 3.35 -4.84 11.07
CA GLY A 333 4.20 -3.69 10.79
C GLY A 333 4.73 -2.96 12.04
N ARG A 334 4.83 -3.64 13.18
CA ARG A 334 5.26 -3.04 14.45
C ARG A 334 6.52 -3.70 15.02
N LEU A 335 7.34 -2.86 15.65
CA LEU A 335 8.47 -3.28 16.45
C LEU A 335 8.10 -3.26 17.94
N TYR A 336 8.56 -4.25 18.65
CA TYR A 336 8.25 -4.44 20.07
C TYR A 336 9.51 -4.70 20.89
N ALA A 337 9.54 -4.07 22.06
CA ALA A 337 10.32 -4.47 23.23
C ALA A 337 9.34 -4.81 24.36
N ALA A 338 9.68 -4.54 25.63
CA ALA A 338 8.70 -4.61 26.72
C ALA A 338 7.49 -3.69 26.45
N GLN A 339 7.70 -2.57 25.73
CA GLN A 339 6.66 -1.67 25.21
C GLN A 339 6.72 -1.62 23.68
N PRO A 340 5.65 -1.16 22.97
CA PRO A 340 5.69 -0.88 21.55
C PRO A 340 6.76 0.18 21.22
N LEU A 341 7.47 0.01 20.12
CA LEU A 341 8.46 0.95 19.62
C LEU A 341 7.94 1.71 18.40
N ALA A 342 8.59 2.83 18.11
CA ALA A 342 8.32 3.56 16.87
C ALA A 342 8.72 2.71 15.66
N THR A 343 7.90 2.74 14.63
CA THR A 343 8.25 2.11 13.33
C THR A 343 9.26 2.99 12.59
N PRO A 344 10.16 2.39 11.79
CA PRO A 344 11.05 3.15 10.92
C PRO A 344 10.28 4.09 9.99
N GLY A 345 10.84 5.28 9.70
CA GLY A 345 10.15 6.30 8.89
C GLY A 345 9.80 5.87 7.46
N TRP A 346 10.50 4.88 6.91
CA TRP A 346 10.20 4.29 5.60
C TRP A 346 9.03 3.30 5.62
N HIS A 347 8.68 2.76 6.80
CA HIS A 347 7.57 1.84 6.96
C HIS A 347 6.27 2.63 7.13
N VAL A 348 5.65 2.97 6.00
CA VAL A 348 4.41 3.75 5.93
C VAL A 348 3.31 2.86 5.36
N ALA A 349 2.12 2.90 5.99
CA ALA A 349 0.94 2.25 5.46
C ALA A 349 0.54 2.88 4.12
N LEU A 350 0.22 2.03 3.15
CA LEU A 350 -0.22 2.50 1.83
C LEU A 350 -1.63 3.08 1.91
N ASN A 351 -1.81 4.29 1.42
CA ASN A 351 -3.13 4.91 1.31
C ASN A 351 -4.01 4.13 0.32
N PRO A 352 -5.28 3.85 0.66
CA PRO A 352 -6.19 3.17 -0.24
C PRO A 352 -6.54 4.05 -1.45
N VAL A 353 -6.71 3.42 -2.60
CA VAL A 353 -7.00 4.09 -3.88
C VAL A 353 -8.32 3.61 -4.51
N MET A 354 -8.98 2.64 -3.90
CA MET A 354 -10.25 2.10 -4.36
C MET A 354 -11.15 1.79 -3.16
N SER A 355 -12.43 2.15 -3.25
CA SER A 355 -13.43 1.91 -2.21
C SER A 355 -14.55 1.02 -2.71
N LEU A 356 -15.10 0.20 -1.81
CA LEU A 356 -16.22 -0.70 -2.06
C LEU A 356 -17.20 -0.62 -0.90
N GLY A 357 -18.46 -0.31 -1.18
CA GLY A 357 -19.53 -0.44 -0.22
C GLY A 357 -19.89 -1.92 -0.03
N VAL A 358 -19.96 -2.37 1.22
CA VAL A 358 -20.28 -3.75 1.57
C VAL A 358 -21.39 -3.80 2.63
N LYS A 359 -22.30 -4.76 2.46
CA LYS A 359 -23.32 -5.13 3.45
C LYS A 359 -23.30 -6.64 3.64
N ALA A 360 -23.80 -7.13 4.76
CA ALA A 360 -24.02 -8.55 4.93
C ALA A 360 -25.08 -9.05 3.93
N ALA A 361 -24.87 -10.27 3.42
CA ALA A 361 -25.88 -10.91 2.56
C ALA A 361 -27.18 -11.23 3.30
N SER A 362 -27.16 -11.22 4.64
CA SER A 362 -28.30 -11.39 5.52
C SER A 362 -28.23 -10.38 6.67
N ASP A 363 -29.30 -9.67 6.93
CA ASP A 363 -29.41 -8.66 8.01
C ASP A 363 -29.04 -9.21 9.39
N ARG A 364 -29.17 -10.52 9.60
CA ARG A 364 -28.79 -11.20 10.85
C ARG A 364 -27.27 -11.19 11.09
N ASP A 365 -26.49 -10.99 10.05
CA ASP A 365 -25.03 -11.02 10.10
C ASP A 365 -24.40 -9.62 10.16
N ASP A 366 -25.19 -8.52 10.22
CA ASP A 366 -24.68 -7.15 10.22
C ASP A 366 -23.72 -6.86 11.38
N ALA A 367 -24.09 -7.26 12.60
CA ALA A 367 -23.22 -7.09 13.76
C ALA A 367 -21.91 -7.90 13.62
N LYS A 368 -22.02 -9.12 13.07
CA LYS A 368 -20.88 -10.00 12.81
C LYS A 368 -20.00 -9.46 11.69
N LEU A 369 -20.60 -8.85 10.66
CA LEU A 369 -19.85 -8.18 9.58
C LEU A 369 -19.01 -7.03 10.14
N SER A 370 -19.61 -6.17 10.97
CA SER A 370 -18.91 -5.03 11.56
C SER A 370 -17.70 -5.47 12.40
N GLU A 371 -17.87 -6.51 13.23
CA GLU A 371 -16.76 -7.10 14.01
C GLU A 371 -15.67 -7.71 13.10
N ALA A 372 -16.08 -8.47 12.08
CA ALA A 372 -15.17 -9.13 11.16
C ALA A 372 -14.36 -8.12 10.31
N LEU A 373 -15.01 -7.04 9.83
CA LEU A 373 -14.35 -5.95 9.12
C LEU A 373 -13.32 -5.23 10.00
N GLY A 374 -13.65 -4.97 11.27
CA GLY A 374 -12.70 -4.39 12.21
C GLY A 374 -11.44 -5.25 12.40
N LYS A 375 -11.62 -6.58 12.52
CA LYS A 375 -10.51 -7.53 12.61
C LYS A 375 -9.70 -7.58 11.30
N LEU A 376 -10.36 -7.58 10.16
CA LEU A 376 -9.71 -7.62 8.85
C LEU A 376 -8.82 -6.39 8.61
N VAL A 377 -9.32 -5.19 8.92
CA VAL A 377 -8.53 -3.94 8.79
C VAL A 377 -7.36 -3.91 9.79
N ALA A 378 -7.50 -4.55 10.95
CA ALA A 378 -6.38 -4.70 11.90
C ALA A 378 -5.30 -5.70 11.43
N GLU A 379 -5.58 -6.53 10.42
CA GLU A 379 -4.61 -7.45 9.81
C GLU A 379 -3.80 -6.83 8.67
N ASP A 380 -4.34 -5.80 8.02
CA ASP A 380 -3.75 -5.18 6.82
C ASP A 380 -3.79 -3.66 6.91
N LEU A 381 -2.62 -3.05 7.10
CA LEU A 381 -2.45 -1.61 7.25
C LEU A 381 -2.87 -0.79 6.02
N SER A 382 -3.01 -1.43 4.86
CA SER A 382 -3.43 -0.79 3.61
C SER A 382 -4.93 -0.87 3.34
N LEU A 383 -5.70 -1.45 4.28
CA LEU A 383 -7.16 -1.42 4.30
C LEU A 383 -7.66 -0.34 5.26
N THR A 384 -8.73 0.33 4.89
CA THR A 384 -9.45 1.25 5.77
C THR A 384 -10.94 0.96 5.77
N LEU A 385 -11.61 1.26 6.88
CA LEU A 385 -13.03 1.05 7.08
C LEU A 385 -13.69 2.36 7.50
N ALA A 386 -14.78 2.70 6.82
CA ALA A 386 -15.66 3.80 7.19
C ALA A 386 -17.12 3.35 7.08
N THR A 387 -18.04 4.07 7.71
CA THR A 387 -19.48 3.84 7.52
C THR A 387 -20.03 5.01 6.72
N ASP A 388 -20.67 4.72 5.61
CA ASP A 388 -21.45 5.70 4.88
C ASP A 388 -22.70 6.05 5.70
N ARG A 389 -22.75 7.28 6.18
CA ARG A 389 -23.85 7.73 7.08
C ARG A 389 -25.20 7.78 6.39
N GLU A 390 -25.21 7.85 5.08
CA GLU A 390 -26.43 8.00 4.31
C GLU A 390 -27.03 6.65 3.91
N THR A 391 -26.19 5.75 3.37
CA THR A 391 -26.63 4.41 2.93
C THR A 391 -26.56 3.37 4.05
N GLY A 392 -25.85 3.67 5.14
CA GLY A 392 -25.54 2.74 6.23
C GLY A 392 -24.58 1.63 5.81
N ALA A 393 -24.07 1.65 4.57
CA ALA A 393 -23.11 0.67 4.09
C ALA A 393 -21.75 0.83 4.79
N GLN A 394 -21.09 -0.28 5.03
CA GLN A 394 -19.66 -0.27 5.39
C GLN A 394 -18.83 -0.01 4.15
N VAL A 395 -17.96 0.99 4.17
CA VAL A 395 -17.08 1.34 3.07
C VAL A 395 -15.69 0.78 3.37
N LEU A 396 -15.34 -0.30 2.67
CA LEU A 396 -14.02 -0.89 2.72
C LEU A 396 -13.17 -0.30 1.60
N ALA A 397 -12.01 0.28 1.93
CA ALA A 397 -11.11 0.82 0.93
C ALA A 397 -9.74 0.14 0.98
N GLY A 398 -9.10 -0.03 -0.20
CA GLY A 398 -7.85 -0.75 -0.36
C GLY A 398 -7.12 -0.38 -1.65
N GLN A 399 -6.15 -1.22 -2.04
CA GLN A 399 -5.19 -0.94 -3.10
C GLN A 399 -5.67 -1.29 -4.52
N GLY A 400 -6.86 -1.87 -4.65
CA GLY A 400 -7.43 -2.23 -5.95
C GLY A 400 -8.44 -3.37 -5.87
N ALA A 401 -8.94 -3.79 -7.03
CA ALA A 401 -10.03 -4.76 -7.13
C ALA A 401 -9.67 -6.17 -6.61
N GLN A 402 -8.43 -6.62 -6.85
CA GLN A 402 -7.98 -7.93 -6.34
C GLN A 402 -7.85 -7.91 -4.83
N HIS A 403 -7.34 -6.80 -4.26
CA HIS A 403 -7.21 -6.63 -2.83
C HIS A 403 -8.58 -6.66 -2.14
N LEU A 404 -9.55 -5.87 -2.61
CA LEU A 404 -10.90 -5.83 -2.05
C LEU A 404 -11.66 -7.16 -2.23
N ARG A 405 -11.45 -7.85 -3.34
CA ARG A 405 -12.00 -9.20 -3.56
C ARG A 405 -11.42 -10.19 -2.54
N ARG A 406 -10.08 -10.20 -2.34
CA ARG A 406 -9.46 -11.06 -1.33
C ARG A 406 -9.97 -10.77 0.07
N ALA A 407 -10.14 -9.49 0.42
CA ALA A 407 -10.73 -9.08 1.68
C ALA A 407 -12.12 -9.72 1.90
N ARG A 408 -13.00 -9.70 0.88
CA ARG A 408 -14.32 -10.34 0.94
C ARG A 408 -14.24 -11.88 1.02
N GLU A 409 -13.29 -12.50 0.35
CA GLU A 409 -13.03 -13.95 0.46
C GLU A 409 -12.63 -14.33 1.89
N VAL A 410 -11.73 -13.55 2.52
CA VAL A 410 -11.32 -13.76 3.92
C VAL A 410 -12.50 -13.62 4.88
N LEU A 411 -13.40 -12.63 4.66
CA LEU A 411 -14.63 -12.50 5.46
C LEU A 411 -15.49 -13.77 5.37
N ALA A 412 -15.60 -14.37 4.19
CA ALA A 412 -16.36 -15.59 3.99
C ALA A 412 -15.68 -16.83 4.58
N GLU A 413 -14.39 -16.99 4.34
CA GLU A 413 -13.61 -18.19 4.69
C GLU A 413 -13.31 -18.26 6.20
N GLU A 414 -12.75 -17.17 6.77
CA GLU A 414 -12.27 -17.17 8.15
C GLU A 414 -13.35 -16.71 9.15
N PHE A 415 -14.17 -15.74 8.76
CA PHE A 415 -15.21 -15.20 9.64
C PHE A 415 -16.61 -15.76 9.36
N GLY A 416 -16.81 -16.45 8.23
CA GLY A 416 -18.10 -17.03 7.86
C GLY A 416 -19.18 -15.98 7.61
N VAL A 417 -18.83 -14.83 7.05
CA VAL A 417 -19.73 -13.74 6.70
C VAL A 417 -19.73 -13.53 5.19
N GLN A 418 -20.85 -13.80 4.55
CA GLN A 418 -21.05 -13.50 3.13
C GLN A 418 -21.43 -12.03 2.97
N THR A 419 -20.84 -11.37 1.97
CA THR A 419 -21.07 -9.95 1.69
C THR A 419 -21.62 -9.72 0.29
N VAL A 420 -22.45 -8.69 0.17
CA VAL A 420 -22.92 -8.13 -1.11
C VAL A 420 -22.40 -6.70 -1.27
N GLU A 421 -22.25 -6.25 -2.51
CA GLU A 421 -21.89 -4.87 -2.78
C GLU A 421 -23.07 -3.94 -2.48
N ALA A 422 -22.74 -2.76 -1.96
CA ALA A 422 -23.72 -1.74 -1.63
C ALA A 422 -23.30 -0.40 -2.25
N PRO A 423 -24.27 0.45 -2.64
CA PRO A 423 -23.96 1.76 -3.14
C PRO A 423 -23.30 2.63 -2.07
N ILE A 424 -22.35 3.46 -2.49
CA ILE A 424 -21.71 4.50 -1.66
C ILE A 424 -22.30 5.84 -2.10
N ALA A 425 -22.67 6.68 -1.12
CA ALA A 425 -23.14 8.02 -1.43
C ALA A 425 -22.04 8.85 -2.12
N PRO A 426 -22.35 9.56 -3.21
CA PRO A 426 -21.37 10.41 -3.88
C PRO A 426 -20.94 11.55 -2.95
N MET A 427 -19.64 11.88 -2.95
CA MET A 427 -19.06 12.96 -2.13
C MET A 427 -19.36 14.37 -2.67
N LEU A 428 -20.50 14.54 -3.31
CA LEU A 428 -20.98 15.81 -3.85
C LEU A 428 -21.66 16.63 -2.75
N LYS A 429 -21.59 17.94 -2.91
CA LYS A 429 -22.29 18.93 -2.09
C LYS A 429 -23.14 19.81 -2.98
N GLU A 430 -23.92 20.68 -2.38
CA GLU A 430 -24.58 21.75 -3.12
C GLU A 430 -24.44 23.07 -2.38
N THR A 431 -24.53 24.17 -3.11
CA THR A 431 -24.57 25.53 -2.60
C THR A 431 -25.52 26.36 -3.45
N VAL A 432 -25.61 27.65 -3.17
CA VAL A 432 -26.43 28.57 -3.94
C VAL A 432 -25.58 29.61 -4.66
N THR A 433 -26.08 30.15 -5.78
CA THR A 433 -25.36 31.16 -6.58
C THR A 433 -25.96 32.54 -6.49
N ARG A 434 -27.18 32.65 -5.94
CA ARG A 434 -27.91 33.93 -5.81
C ARG A 434 -28.39 34.09 -4.36
N LYS A 435 -28.65 35.35 -4.00
CA LYS A 435 -29.34 35.72 -2.76
C LYS A 435 -30.86 35.55 -2.94
N ALA A 436 -31.53 34.94 -1.96
CA ALA A 436 -32.97 34.87 -1.88
C ALA A 436 -33.50 35.35 -0.53
N ASP A 437 -34.49 36.21 -0.55
CA ASP A 437 -35.22 36.62 0.64
C ASP A 437 -36.53 35.82 0.74
N VAL A 438 -36.80 35.25 1.90
CA VAL A 438 -37.96 34.38 2.15
C VAL A 438 -38.70 34.84 3.38
N HIS A 439 -40.04 34.79 3.30
CA HIS A 439 -40.92 34.96 4.39
C HIS A 439 -41.73 33.67 4.62
N TYR A 440 -41.43 32.96 5.69
CA TYR A 440 -42.05 31.68 5.99
C TYR A 440 -42.82 31.72 7.30
N ARG A 441 -44.12 31.29 7.24
CA ARG A 441 -44.98 31.24 8.41
C ARG A 441 -45.42 29.80 8.70
N HIS A 442 -45.07 29.30 9.86
CA HIS A 442 -45.57 28.06 10.39
C HIS A 442 -46.75 28.32 11.29
N LYS A 443 -47.94 27.85 10.88
CA LYS A 443 -49.19 27.94 11.68
C LYS A 443 -49.89 26.59 11.63
N LYS A 444 -50.07 25.96 12.78
CA LYS A 444 -50.81 24.70 12.93
C LYS A 444 -51.79 24.81 14.11
N GLN A 445 -53.08 24.57 13.83
CA GLN A 445 -54.16 24.52 14.83
C GLN A 445 -54.89 23.20 14.65
N THR A 446 -54.56 22.20 15.45
CA THR A 446 -55.22 20.89 15.45
C THR A 446 -55.39 20.44 16.87
N GLY A 447 -56.59 20.53 17.43
CA GLY A 447 -57.09 19.84 18.65
C GLY A 447 -56.24 19.85 19.94
N GLY A 448 -55.22 20.71 20.05
CA GLY A 448 -54.31 20.83 21.18
C GLY A 448 -53.63 22.19 21.20
N ALA A 449 -52.46 22.34 21.87
CA ALA A 449 -51.69 23.58 21.88
C ALA A 449 -51.34 24.03 20.46
N GLY A 450 -51.70 25.24 20.06
CA GLY A 450 -51.36 25.83 18.75
C GLY A 450 -49.85 25.93 18.52
N GLN A 451 -49.42 25.92 17.27
CA GLN A 451 -48.03 26.19 16.90
C GLN A 451 -47.98 27.41 15.98
N PHE A 452 -47.23 28.41 16.35
CA PHE A 452 -47.06 29.63 15.57
C PHE A 452 -45.59 30.08 15.58
N ALA A 453 -45.01 30.29 14.41
CA ALA A 453 -43.73 30.98 14.22
C ALA A 453 -43.68 31.61 12.82
N ASP A 454 -43.19 32.83 12.76
CA ASP A 454 -43.02 33.57 11.52
C ASP A 454 -41.59 34.05 11.45
N VAL A 455 -40.91 33.76 10.34
CA VAL A 455 -39.50 34.13 10.13
C VAL A 455 -39.29 34.76 8.74
N LYS A 456 -38.52 35.81 8.69
CA LYS A 456 -38.01 36.38 7.45
C LYS A 456 -36.52 36.11 7.40
N LEU A 457 -36.10 35.38 6.37
CA LEU A 457 -34.74 34.90 6.22
C LEU A 457 -34.15 35.35 4.90
N THR A 458 -32.88 35.66 4.92
CA THR A 458 -32.08 35.82 3.72
C THR A 458 -31.14 34.62 3.61
N VAL A 459 -31.18 33.91 2.47
CA VAL A 459 -30.26 32.82 2.13
C VAL A 459 -29.34 33.34 1.03
N ALA A 460 -28.03 33.24 1.21
CA ALA A 460 -27.02 33.68 0.26
C ALA A 460 -25.82 32.76 0.24
N ALA A 461 -25.03 32.81 -0.84
CA ALA A 461 -23.73 32.10 -0.88
C ALA A 461 -22.77 32.71 0.15
N GLY A 462 -22.09 31.85 0.90
CA GLY A 462 -20.94 32.18 1.73
C GLY A 462 -19.61 32.02 0.97
N PRO A 463 -18.50 32.47 1.56
CA PRO A 463 -17.17 32.14 1.04
C PRO A 463 -16.94 30.64 0.97
N ARG A 464 -16.17 30.16 -0.03
CA ARG A 464 -15.81 28.74 -0.15
C ARG A 464 -15.06 28.28 1.11
N GLY A 465 -15.46 27.14 1.66
CA GLY A 465 -14.93 26.58 2.90
C GLY A 465 -15.54 27.17 4.19
N SER A 466 -16.48 28.12 4.10
CA SER A 466 -17.14 28.69 5.29
C SER A 466 -18.20 27.78 5.92
N GLY A 467 -18.62 26.76 5.21
CA GLY A 467 -19.67 25.82 5.68
C GLY A 467 -21.03 26.51 5.84
N PHE A 468 -21.62 26.41 7.04
CA PHE A 468 -22.88 27.05 7.39
C PHE A 468 -22.65 28.21 8.35
N VAL A 469 -23.04 29.42 7.95
CA VAL A 469 -22.95 30.64 8.76
C VAL A 469 -24.36 31.14 9.05
N PHE A 470 -24.65 31.41 10.34
CA PHE A 470 -25.91 32.02 10.76
C PHE A 470 -25.68 33.41 11.34
N GLU A 471 -26.46 34.35 10.88
CA GLU A 471 -26.49 35.71 11.39
C GLU A 471 -27.91 36.14 11.78
N GLN A 472 -28.01 37.07 12.72
CA GLN A 472 -29.27 37.72 13.03
C GLN A 472 -29.13 39.24 12.92
N LYS A 473 -30.12 39.88 12.30
CA LYS A 473 -30.22 41.34 12.13
C LYS A 473 -31.61 41.83 12.55
N ILE A 474 -32.08 41.33 13.68
CA ILE A 474 -33.43 41.65 14.20
C ILE A 474 -33.38 43.03 14.87
N HIS A 475 -34.37 43.83 14.53
CA HIS A 475 -34.62 45.10 15.20
C HIS A 475 -35.97 45.06 15.98
N GLY A 476 -36.03 45.70 17.16
CA GLY A 476 -37.27 45.84 17.92
C GLY A 476 -37.82 44.59 18.60
N GLY A 477 -37.07 43.48 18.63
CA GLY A 477 -37.48 42.27 19.37
C GLY A 477 -38.62 41.47 18.69
N SER A 478 -38.79 41.59 17.39
CA SER A 478 -39.85 40.89 16.63
C SER A 478 -39.80 39.34 16.77
N VAL A 479 -38.59 38.80 16.96
CA VAL A 479 -38.36 37.44 17.43
C VAL A 479 -37.66 37.49 18.78
N PRO A 480 -38.24 36.96 19.87
CA PRO A 480 -37.61 36.93 21.18
C PRO A 480 -36.25 36.18 21.14
N ARG A 481 -35.29 36.69 21.92
CA ARG A 481 -33.90 36.19 21.93
C ARG A 481 -33.79 34.69 22.26
N ASN A 482 -34.69 34.19 23.10
CA ASN A 482 -34.73 32.77 23.48
C ASN A 482 -35.06 31.85 22.30
N TYR A 483 -35.74 32.31 21.24
CA TYR A 483 -36.08 31.48 20.06
C TYR A 483 -35.02 31.53 18.95
N ILE A 484 -34.05 32.48 18.99
CA ILE A 484 -33.00 32.61 17.97
C ILE A 484 -32.17 31.32 17.84
N PRO A 485 -31.74 30.63 18.93
CA PRO A 485 -31.06 29.34 18.83
C PRO A 485 -31.87 28.25 18.13
N ALA A 486 -33.19 28.25 18.32
CA ALA A 486 -34.10 27.31 17.65
C ALA A 486 -34.21 27.61 16.15
N VAL A 487 -34.18 28.90 15.74
CA VAL A 487 -34.12 29.31 14.33
C VAL A 487 -32.82 28.84 13.71
N GLU A 488 -31.67 29.06 14.36
CA GLU A 488 -30.36 28.60 13.86
C GLU A 488 -30.33 27.08 13.69
N THR A 489 -30.85 26.34 14.70
CA THR A 489 -30.92 24.87 14.62
C THR A 489 -31.77 24.43 13.44
N GLY A 490 -32.98 25.01 13.26
CA GLY A 490 -33.84 24.70 12.13
C GLY A 490 -33.24 25.06 10.77
N ALA A 491 -32.51 26.18 10.70
CA ALA A 491 -31.78 26.55 9.50
C ALA A 491 -30.66 25.56 9.16
N ARG A 492 -29.92 25.09 10.17
CA ARG A 492 -28.89 24.07 10.04
C ARG A 492 -29.48 22.72 9.62
N ASP A 493 -30.59 22.30 10.21
CA ASP A 493 -31.29 21.06 9.81
C ASP A 493 -31.68 21.06 8.33
N ALA A 494 -31.99 22.21 7.75
CA ALA A 494 -32.34 22.35 6.33
C ALA A 494 -31.12 22.11 5.40
N THR A 495 -29.88 22.26 5.90
CA THR A 495 -28.66 22.06 5.11
C THR A 495 -28.24 20.58 5.00
N GLU A 496 -28.83 19.68 5.76
CA GLU A 496 -28.54 18.26 5.67
C GLU A 496 -28.86 17.70 4.29
N ARG A 497 -29.92 18.25 3.65
CA ARG A 497 -30.34 17.87 2.31
C ARG A 497 -30.99 19.06 1.61
N GLY A 498 -30.34 19.57 0.59
CA GLY A 498 -30.82 20.68 -0.23
C GLY A 498 -31.73 20.25 -1.38
N PRO A 499 -32.12 21.20 -2.25
CA PRO A 499 -33.05 20.96 -3.38
C PRO A 499 -32.56 19.95 -4.42
N LEU A 500 -31.22 19.81 -4.60
CA LEU A 500 -30.65 18.85 -5.54
C LEU A 500 -30.42 17.47 -4.90
N GLY A 501 -30.72 17.33 -3.60
CA GLY A 501 -30.63 16.08 -2.86
C GLY A 501 -29.31 15.85 -2.14
N PHE A 502 -28.38 16.82 -2.13
CA PHE A 502 -27.05 16.73 -1.52
C PHE A 502 -26.95 17.62 -0.26
N PRO A 503 -25.97 17.37 0.61
CA PRO A 503 -25.69 18.29 1.73
C PRO A 503 -25.28 19.67 1.24
N VAL A 504 -25.86 20.71 1.86
CA VAL A 504 -25.62 22.12 1.50
C VAL A 504 -24.45 22.67 2.30
N VAL A 505 -23.52 23.34 1.64
CA VAL A 505 -22.35 23.98 2.24
C VAL A 505 -22.15 25.40 1.68
N ASP A 506 -21.30 26.16 2.36
CA ASP A 506 -20.91 27.52 1.95
C ASP A 506 -22.10 28.45 1.73
N ILE A 507 -22.98 28.46 2.72
CA ILE A 507 -24.14 29.36 2.73
C ILE A 507 -24.17 30.20 4.00
N GLN A 508 -24.73 31.39 3.85
CA GLN A 508 -25.05 32.32 4.93
C GLN A 508 -26.57 32.46 5.04
N VAL A 509 -27.11 32.21 6.21
CA VAL A 509 -28.52 32.42 6.54
C VAL A 509 -28.61 33.56 7.52
N THR A 510 -29.34 34.61 7.16
CA THR A 510 -29.54 35.79 8.03
C THR A 510 -31.01 35.88 8.42
N LEU A 511 -31.29 35.86 9.72
CA LEU A 511 -32.61 36.15 10.26
C LEU A 511 -32.79 37.65 10.32
N THR A 512 -33.71 38.19 9.51
CA THR A 512 -33.91 39.65 9.36
C THR A 512 -35.10 40.19 10.14
N ASP A 513 -36.16 39.39 10.27
CA ASP A 513 -37.40 39.79 10.98
C ASP A 513 -38.26 38.55 11.29
N GLY A 514 -39.36 38.69 11.97
CA GLY A 514 -40.30 37.62 12.23
C GLY A 514 -41.46 38.07 13.12
N GLN A 515 -42.32 37.11 13.50
CA GLN A 515 -43.41 37.33 14.45
C GLN A 515 -43.54 36.14 15.39
N TYR A 516 -43.94 36.42 16.62
CA TYR A 516 -44.28 35.37 17.60
C TYR A 516 -45.69 35.59 18.16
N HIS A 517 -46.25 34.55 18.71
CA HIS A 517 -47.51 34.57 19.45
C HIS A 517 -47.29 34.15 20.90
N ALA A 518 -47.80 34.95 21.83
CA ALA A 518 -47.48 34.79 23.27
C ALA A 518 -47.81 33.40 23.85
N VAL A 519 -48.79 32.68 23.28
CA VAL A 519 -49.24 31.36 23.76
C VAL A 519 -48.81 30.22 22.84
N ASP A 520 -48.82 30.42 21.50
CA ASP A 520 -48.64 29.35 20.52
C ASP A 520 -47.22 29.24 19.96
N SER A 521 -46.30 30.13 20.37
CA SER A 521 -44.91 30.07 19.94
C SER A 521 -44.07 29.20 20.88
N SER A 522 -43.19 28.41 20.27
CA SER A 522 -42.26 27.50 20.97
C SER A 522 -40.97 27.35 20.15
N ASP A 523 -39.88 26.85 20.77
CA ASP A 523 -38.63 26.51 20.10
C ASP A 523 -38.88 25.58 18.91
N MET A 524 -39.75 24.57 19.09
CA MET A 524 -40.10 23.64 18.02
C MET A 524 -40.80 24.33 16.85
N ALA A 525 -41.70 25.29 17.11
CA ALA A 525 -42.39 26.04 16.06
C ALA A 525 -41.40 26.88 15.24
N PHE A 526 -40.46 27.57 15.92
CA PHE A 526 -39.42 28.35 15.26
C PHE A 526 -38.42 27.47 14.50
N ARG A 527 -38.03 26.31 15.03
CA ARG A 527 -37.17 25.35 14.33
C ARG A 527 -37.83 24.86 13.03
N ILE A 528 -39.13 24.50 13.07
CA ILE A 528 -39.89 24.08 11.91
C ILE A 528 -40.03 25.24 10.89
N ALA A 529 -40.33 26.46 11.35
CA ALA A 529 -40.45 27.62 10.47
C ALA A 529 -39.12 27.95 9.78
N ALA A 530 -38.02 27.94 10.51
CA ALA A 530 -36.69 28.19 9.96
C ALA A 530 -36.29 27.12 8.96
N ARG A 531 -36.48 25.83 9.27
CA ARG A 531 -36.21 24.72 8.35
C ARG A 531 -37.03 24.86 7.05
N GLY A 532 -38.32 25.20 7.14
CA GLY A 532 -39.18 25.41 5.96
C GLY A 532 -38.74 26.62 5.14
N GLY A 533 -38.44 27.75 5.83
CA GLY A 533 -37.99 28.98 5.18
C GLY A 533 -36.64 28.84 4.47
N VAL A 534 -35.68 28.14 5.10
CA VAL A 534 -34.37 27.89 4.45
C VAL A 534 -34.51 26.97 3.24
N LYS A 535 -35.33 25.91 3.32
CA LYS A 535 -35.61 25.05 2.15
C LYS A 535 -36.17 25.84 0.97
N GLU A 536 -37.18 26.67 1.21
CA GLU A 536 -37.74 27.53 0.17
C GLU A 536 -36.70 28.56 -0.35
N GLY A 537 -35.84 29.05 0.54
CA GLY A 537 -34.75 29.96 0.19
C GLY A 537 -33.70 29.31 -0.70
N LEU A 538 -33.31 28.08 -0.40
CA LEU A 538 -32.36 27.33 -1.21
C LEU A 538 -32.89 27.07 -2.63
N GLU A 539 -34.16 26.72 -2.78
CA GLU A 539 -34.81 26.54 -4.08
C GLU A 539 -34.78 27.84 -4.94
N LYS A 540 -35.05 28.99 -4.30
CA LYS A 540 -35.07 30.31 -4.96
C LYS A 540 -33.68 30.87 -5.25
N ALA A 541 -32.69 30.45 -4.49
CA ALA A 541 -31.33 30.99 -4.56
C ALA A 541 -30.45 30.39 -5.68
N ALA A 542 -31.07 29.67 -6.64
CA ALA A 542 -30.37 28.99 -7.72
C ALA A 542 -29.29 28.01 -7.23
N PRO A 543 -29.70 26.83 -6.75
CA PRO A 543 -28.78 25.82 -6.26
C PRO A 543 -27.89 25.26 -7.36
N VAL A 544 -26.63 24.95 -7.01
CA VAL A 544 -25.61 24.40 -7.89
C VAL A 544 -24.86 23.26 -7.19
N LEU A 545 -24.49 22.23 -7.91
CA LEU A 545 -23.66 21.14 -7.40
C LEU A 545 -22.21 21.59 -7.21
N LEU A 546 -21.60 21.06 -6.18
CA LEU A 546 -20.18 21.16 -5.90
C LEU A 546 -19.56 19.78 -5.96
N GLU A 547 -18.52 19.61 -6.76
CA GLU A 547 -17.68 18.42 -6.75
C GLU A 547 -16.36 18.69 -6.03
N PRO A 548 -15.86 17.75 -5.23
CA PRO A 548 -14.54 17.89 -4.61
C PRO A 548 -13.46 17.77 -5.67
N VAL A 549 -12.41 18.59 -5.58
CA VAL A 549 -11.19 18.52 -6.37
C VAL A 549 -10.07 18.05 -5.47
N TYR A 550 -9.25 17.15 -6.00
CA TYR A 550 -8.12 16.56 -5.31
C TYR A 550 -6.82 16.93 -5.99
N ASP A 551 -5.82 17.27 -5.20
CA ASP A 551 -4.43 17.27 -5.63
C ASP A 551 -3.96 15.83 -5.68
N VAL A 552 -3.58 15.38 -6.90
CA VAL A 552 -3.16 14.01 -7.16
C VAL A 552 -1.69 13.98 -7.53
N ARG A 553 -0.92 13.18 -6.81
CA ARG A 553 0.49 12.90 -7.07
C ARG A 553 0.63 11.48 -7.61
N PHE A 554 1.03 11.38 -8.86
CA PHE A 554 1.32 10.09 -9.49
C PHE A 554 2.80 9.79 -9.35
N HIS A 555 3.14 8.63 -8.79
CA HIS A 555 4.48 8.10 -8.74
C HIS A 555 4.62 7.05 -9.84
N ILE A 556 5.40 7.36 -10.85
CA ILE A 556 5.52 6.55 -12.05
C ILE A 556 6.98 6.49 -12.53
N PRO A 557 7.39 5.40 -13.18
CA PRO A 557 8.64 5.41 -13.94
C PRO A 557 8.64 6.49 -15.02
N SER A 558 9.76 7.20 -15.16
CA SER A 558 9.90 8.37 -16.05
C SER A 558 9.54 8.10 -17.51
N ILE A 559 9.69 6.84 -17.95
CA ILE A 559 9.30 6.42 -19.31
C ILE A 559 7.80 6.58 -19.60
N TYR A 560 6.94 6.68 -18.57
CA TYR A 560 5.48 6.81 -18.71
C TYR A 560 4.96 8.23 -18.50
N THR A 561 5.81 9.20 -18.14
CA THR A 561 5.39 10.57 -17.80
C THR A 561 4.59 11.23 -18.91
N GLY A 562 5.01 11.06 -20.18
CA GLY A 562 4.27 11.58 -21.33
C GLY A 562 2.87 10.99 -21.52
N SER A 563 2.63 9.77 -21.04
CA SER A 563 1.34 9.07 -21.18
C SER A 563 0.29 9.55 -20.17
N LEU A 564 0.66 10.30 -19.14
CA LEU A 564 -0.27 10.80 -18.13
C LEU A 564 -1.05 12.03 -18.59
N ASN A 565 -0.51 12.86 -19.49
CA ASN A 565 -1.22 14.03 -20.00
C ASN A 565 -2.59 13.68 -20.62
N PRO A 566 -2.69 12.71 -21.55
CA PRO A 566 -3.97 12.27 -22.06
C PRO A 566 -4.89 11.68 -20.99
N LEU A 567 -4.35 10.91 -20.03
CA LEU A 567 -5.14 10.32 -18.95
C LEU A 567 -5.81 11.40 -18.09
N VAL A 568 -5.05 12.39 -17.64
CA VAL A 568 -5.55 13.50 -16.80
C VAL A 568 -6.56 14.33 -17.58
N SER A 569 -6.26 14.68 -18.83
CA SER A 569 -7.15 15.49 -19.67
C SER A 569 -8.49 14.79 -19.96
N SER A 570 -8.48 13.48 -20.24
CA SER A 570 -9.69 12.70 -20.48
C SER A 570 -10.60 12.60 -19.25
N ARG A 571 -10.05 12.83 -18.06
CA ARG A 571 -10.73 12.80 -16.76
C ARG A 571 -11.07 14.21 -16.23
N ARG A 572 -11.11 15.22 -17.09
CA ARG A 572 -11.41 16.62 -16.75
C ARG A 572 -10.39 17.23 -15.76
N GLY A 573 -9.20 16.63 -15.66
CA GLY A 573 -8.15 17.09 -14.76
C GLY A 573 -7.28 18.17 -15.36
N GLN A 574 -6.57 18.89 -14.49
CA GLN A 574 -5.58 19.88 -14.85
C GLN A 574 -4.19 19.37 -14.48
N VAL A 575 -3.27 19.36 -15.44
CA VAL A 575 -1.86 19.03 -15.19
C VAL A 575 -1.17 20.21 -14.52
N MET A 576 -0.48 19.95 -13.41
CA MET A 576 0.25 20.94 -12.64
C MET A 576 1.76 20.90 -12.92
N GLY A 577 2.26 19.80 -13.49
CA GLY A 577 3.65 19.58 -13.82
C GLY A 577 4.18 18.24 -13.32
N PHE A 578 5.48 18.02 -13.50
CA PHE A 578 6.17 16.85 -12.96
C PHE A 578 7.62 17.19 -12.60
N ASP A 579 8.14 16.47 -11.64
CA ASP A 579 9.53 16.54 -11.19
C ASP A 579 10.09 15.12 -11.06
N ARG A 580 11.41 14.97 -11.11
CA ARG A 580 12.05 13.70 -10.76
C ARG A 580 11.79 13.37 -9.30
N ASP A 581 11.53 12.12 -9.00
CA ASP A 581 11.41 11.65 -7.62
C ASP A 581 12.80 11.69 -6.95
N PRO A 582 13.04 12.54 -5.93
CA PRO A 582 14.34 12.62 -5.28
C PRO A 582 14.70 11.33 -4.52
N ASP A 583 13.69 10.51 -4.25
CA ASP A 583 13.80 9.31 -3.43
C ASP A 583 13.84 8.02 -4.26
N ALA A 584 13.78 8.09 -5.59
CA ALA A 584 13.82 6.91 -6.44
C ALA A 584 14.41 7.21 -7.82
N GLU A 585 15.48 6.49 -8.19
CA GLU A 585 16.08 6.61 -9.51
C GLU A 585 15.12 6.12 -10.59
N GLY A 586 15.07 6.82 -11.72
CA GLY A 586 14.21 6.48 -12.85
C GLY A 586 12.70 6.71 -12.63
N TRP A 587 12.31 7.44 -11.57
CA TRP A 587 10.93 7.76 -11.26
C TRP A 587 10.64 9.26 -11.34
N ASP A 588 9.40 9.59 -11.69
CA ASP A 588 8.86 10.94 -11.66
C ASP A 588 7.65 11.03 -10.71
N ILE A 589 7.48 12.21 -10.12
CA ILE A 589 6.27 12.63 -9.42
C ILE A 589 5.50 13.57 -10.35
N PHE A 590 4.43 13.06 -10.96
CA PHE A 590 3.55 13.84 -11.81
C PHE A 590 2.38 14.36 -10.97
N ARG A 591 2.10 15.67 -11.06
CA ARG A 591 1.08 16.35 -10.25
C ARG A 591 -0.06 16.84 -11.13
N ALA A 592 -1.28 16.59 -10.66
CA ALA A 592 -2.49 17.05 -11.34
C ALA A 592 -3.60 17.34 -10.33
N GLN A 593 -4.54 18.20 -10.71
CA GLN A 593 -5.81 18.35 -10.02
C GLN A 593 -6.89 17.55 -10.75
N LEU A 594 -7.61 16.72 -10.02
CA LEU A 594 -8.66 15.86 -10.55
C LEU A 594 -9.95 16.01 -9.74
N PRO A 595 -11.12 16.08 -10.42
CA PRO A 595 -12.41 15.99 -9.72
C PRO A 595 -12.57 14.63 -9.02
N GLY A 596 -13.23 14.60 -7.87
CA GLY A 596 -13.43 13.38 -7.11
C GLY A 596 -14.15 12.28 -7.88
N THR A 597 -15.07 12.64 -8.76
CA THR A 597 -15.75 11.70 -9.66
C THR A 597 -14.80 11.05 -10.68
N ALA A 598 -13.67 11.69 -10.99
CA ALA A 598 -12.66 11.17 -11.90
C ALA A 598 -11.67 10.18 -11.24
N LEU A 599 -11.66 10.08 -9.90
CA LEU A 599 -10.82 9.11 -9.18
C LEU A 599 -11.37 7.68 -9.28
N GLU A 600 -12.67 7.52 -9.59
CA GLU A 600 -13.25 6.21 -9.82
C GLU A 600 -12.57 5.53 -11.02
N GLY A 601 -12.02 4.34 -10.81
CA GLY A 601 -11.31 3.57 -11.84
C GLY A 601 -9.94 4.15 -12.25
N LEU A 602 -9.49 5.28 -11.70
CA LEU A 602 -8.21 5.91 -12.06
C LEU A 602 -7.02 4.96 -11.88
N ILE A 603 -7.00 4.18 -10.79
CA ILE A 603 -5.91 3.23 -10.54
C ILE A 603 -5.81 2.15 -11.62
N ASN A 604 -6.93 1.71 -12.17
CA ASN A 604 -6.94 0.69 -13.23
C ASN A 604 -6.34 1.25 -14.53
N ASP A 605 -6.73 2.48 -14.91
CA ASP A 605 -6.20 3.14 -16.11
C ASP A 605 -4.71 3.47 -15.93
N LEU A 606 -4.32 3.97 -14.76
CA LEU A 606 -2.91 4.23 -14.44
C LEU A 606 -2.07 2.96 -14.57
N ARG A 607 -2.50 1.86 -13.96
CA ARG A 607 -1.81 0.57 -14.03
C ARG A 607 -1.77 0.00 -15.44
N SER A 608 -2.83 0.19 -16.22
CA SER A 608 -2.86 -0.21 -17.64
C SER A 608 -1.78 0.50 -18.45
N ILE A 609 -1.60 1.82 -18.24
CA ILE A 609 -0.61 2.64 -18.94
C ILE A 609 0.82 2.32 -18.48
N THR A 610 1.00 2.02 -17.19
CA THR A 610 2.31 1.86 -16.56
C THR A 610 2.71 0.41 -16.33
N GLN A 611 2.12 -0.54 -17.03
CA GLN A 611 2.35 -1.98 -16.86
C GLN A 611 2.16 -2.45 -15.41
N GLY A 612 1.26 -1.81 -14.67
CA GLY A 612 0.92 -2.18 -13.30
C GLY A 612 1.75 -1.50 -12.21
N VAL A 613 2.81 -0.76 -12.54
CA VAL A 613 3.76 -0.23 -11.53
C VAL A 613 3.41 1.15 -10.99
N GLY A 614 2.58 1.92 -11.71
CA GLY A 614 2.15 3.26 -11.28
C GLY A 614 1.26 3.22 -10.04
N ARG A 615 1.44 4.20 -9.17
CA ARG A 615 0.58 4.46 -8.01
C ARG A 615 0.27 5.95 -7.93
N TYR A 616 -0.77 6.30 -7.20
CA TYR A 616 -1.06 7.70 -6.90
C TYR A 616 -1.49 7.88 -5.45
N GLU A 617 -1.39 9.12 -5.01
CA GLU A 617 -1.93 9.64 -3.77
C GLU A 617 -2.84 10.80 -4.10
N ALA A 618 -3.97 10.92 -3.42
CA ALA A 618 -4.93 11.99 -3.64
C ALA A 618 -5.25 12.66 -2.32
N GLU A 619 -5.15 13.98 -2.28
CA GLU A 619 -5.45 14.81 -1.12
C GLU A 619 -6.54 15.82 -1.50
N PHE A 620 -7.56 15.95 -0.66
CA PHE A 620 -8.63 16.92 -0.91
C PHE A 620 -8.07 18.33 -0.90
N ASP A 621 -8.39 19.11 -1.94
CA ASP A 621 -7.96 20.51 -2.06
C ASP A 621 -9.16 21.47 -1.85
N HIS A 622 -10.13 21.47 -2.75
CA HIS A 622 -11.27 22.37 -2.68
C HIS A 622 -12.53 21.79 -3.34
N TYR A 623 -13.63 22.53 -3.25
CA TYR A 623 -14.85 22.25 -4.01
C TYR A 623 -14.96 23.20 -5.20
N GLN A 624 -15.31 22.67 -6.38
CA GLN A 624 -15.65 23.46 -7.57
C GLN A 624 -17.11 23.22 -8.01
N GLU A 625 -17.66 24.18 -8.72
CA GLU A 625 -19.03 24.09 -9.24
C GLU A 625 -19.09 23.12 -10.43
N LEU A 626 -20.09 22.24 -10.41
CA LEU A 626 -20.37 21.28 -11.47
C LEU A 626 -21.63 21.68 -12.23
N TYR A 627 -21.49 21.81 -13.55
CA TYR A 627 -22.55 22.26 -14.44
C TYR A 627 -22.82 21.28 -15.59
N GLY A 628 -23.95 21.53 -16.30
CA GLY A 628 -24.29 20.83 -17.53
C GLY A 628 -24.66 19.36 -17.34
N ARG A 629 -24.41 18.54 -18.39
CA ARG A 629 -24.83 17.13 -18.42
C ARG A 629 -24.29 16.27 -17.28
N ASP A 630 -23.12 16.57 -16.79
CA ASP A 630 -22.53 15.81 -15.68
C ASP A 630 -23.28 16.09 -14.38
N ALA A 631 -23.65 17.36 -14.13
CA ALA A 631 -24.48 17.72 -13.00
C ALA A 631 -25.88 17.07 -13.09
N GLU A 632 -26.52 17.13 -14.26
CA GLU A 632 -27.84 16.53 -14.50
C GLU A 632 -27.83 15.01 -14.20
N LYS A 633 -26.84 14.28 -14.73
CA LYS A 633 -26.69 12.84 -14.46
C LYS A 633 -26.52 12.52 -12.96
N MET A 634 -25.75 13.35 -12.23
CA MET A 634 -25.55 13.13 -10.80
C MET A 634 -26.82 13.40 -10.00
N ILE A 635 -27.60 14.42 -10.40
CA ILE A 635 -28.88 14.74 -9.76
C ILE A 635 -29.90 13.62 -10.03
N GLU A 636 -30.00 13.11 -11.28
CA GLU A 636 -30.87 12.01 -11.64
C GLU A 636 -30.52 10.74 -10.84
N LYS A 637 -29.24 10.33 -10.86
CA LYS A 637 -28.77 9.18 -10.08
C LYS A 637 -29.05 9.34 -8.59
N ARG A 638 -28.93 10.57 -8.07
CA ARG A 638 -29.23 10.88 -6.69
C ARG A 638 -30.71 10.72 -6.37
N ALA A 639 -31.58 11.22 -7.24
CA ALA A 639 -33.02 11.10 -7.09
C ALA A 639 -33.47 9.63 -7.09
N GLU A 640 -32.89 8.78 -7.96
CA GLU A 640 -33.14 7.34 -7.98
C GLU A 640 -32.72 6.68 -6.65
N MET A 641 -31.51 6.95 -6.16
CA MET A 641 -31.02 6.41 -4.87
C MET A 641 -31.93 6.80 -3.69
N LEU A 642 -32.50 8.02 -3.72
CA LEU A 642 -33.39 8.51 -2.67
C LEU A 642 -34.82 7.94 -2.78
N ALA A 643 -35.22 7.47 -3.95
CA ALA A 643 -36.50 6.81 -4.18
C ALA A 643 -36.48 5.33 -3.71
N ASP A 644 -35.30 4.70 -3.78
CA ASP A 644 -35.10 3.29 -3.38
C ASP A 644 -34.77 3.12 -1.87
N ALA A 645 -34.49 4.21 -1.15
CA ALA A 645 -34.16 4.25 0.29
C ALA A 645 -35.38 4.62 1.14
#